data_085f071a68c69cbbd27f2b9d9e31f3f4
#
_entry.id   085f071a68c69cbbd27f2b9d9e31f3f4
#
_cell.length_a   1.000
_cell.length_b   1.000
_cell.length_c   1.000
_cell.angle_alpha   90.00
_cell.angle_beta   90.00
_cell.angle_gamma   90.00
#
_symmetry.space_group_name_H-M   'P 1'
#
loop_
_entity.id
_entity.type
_entity.pdbx_description
1 polymer ?
#
loop_
_entity_poly.entity_id
_entity_poly.type
_entity_poly.pdbx_seq_one_letter_code
_entity_poly.pdbx_strand_id
1 'polypeptide(L)'
;MERIHEPQRKVGSIIASFLWVASVGMLFPACGNSTGSTEGAGGAPGSGGEQSTGGAAPSTGGAQSTGGVAPSTGGLQSTGGVAPSTGGVVPSTGGVIPETGGVKGSGGVAPEAGTPATGGGPSTGGVARTGGVGPKTGGAPGTGGIAPATGGAPGSGGVPATGGATKPPPSGTGHYQMENLDRGVVAVKVTGGVYVGWRMFGTEYTGTDADTTYNLYKDGTKLTSVTDSTNYLDAAGTATSKYSVSVVLKGKEGVQSDAVTPWAQQYLSIPLTVPPAGKNGGTYSANDASPGDLDGDGKLDIVLKWDPSNAHDNAQSGITDDVIIDGYTMAGKRLWSIDLGPNIRAGAHYTQLSVYDFDGDGKAEVALKTAPGTKDGTGAFLSKGPAATDDDTAIYRNTSGTILTGPEYMTVFDGATGKELDTIEYPFLRSAATNWGDTTGNRQDRFNGGFAFVKDAGVATGLPSIISGRGYYTRQTISAMTFRNGVLAKNWVYDSVSAIPNGGGCHSMMAADVDADGAQEIIPGARTINSDGTFRCDSGMGHGDAMDVSELIPGKGITTFSIHESLGGQDSHDASTCKTNFVITNPGQDTGRGRAEYVSAGNDKMASCVSSQGVVFCDGSAGAPNAGSNFVIYWDADEWRELENGTSITKVGGGTLLSCAECASCNGTKSTPTLSADLLGDWREEIVWRESSNANLRIYTTTEVTKRRIYTLMHDPTYRAQVNFEQSAYNQPPHTGWRIAPNMDAPPVPDIFLK
;
A
#
# COMPACT_ATOMS: atom_id res chain seq x y z
N MET A 1 -36.26 58.18 10.30
CA MET A 1 -37.01 58.25 11.57
C MET A 1 -36.90 56.88 12.15
N GLU A 2 -36.35 56.58 13.23
CA GLU A 2 -35.64 57.08 14.43
C GLU A 2 -34.73 55.93 14.88
N ARG A 3 -33.56 56.13 15.06
CA ARG A 3 -32.66 56.52 16.15
C ARG A 3 -32.87 55.75 17.48
N ILE A 4 -31.79 55.00 17.91
CA ILE A 4 -31.00 55.09 19.12
C ILE A 4 -31.47 54.18 20.29
N HIS A 5 -30.63 53.22 20.77
CA HIS A 5 -29.74 53.38 21.93
C HIS A 5 -28.91 52.10 22.26
N GLU A 6 -27.63 52.22 22.30
CA GLU A 6 -26.75 51.45 23.18
C GLU A 6 -26.88 51.87 24.65
N PRO A 7 -26.45 51.03 25.59
CA PRO A 7 -25.32 51.51 26.40
C PRO A 7 -24.28 50.42 26.78
N GLN A 8 -23.13 50.97 27.07
CA GLN A 8 -21.87 50.32 27.44
C GLN A 8 -21.77 49.83 28.88
N ARG A 9 -20.75 48.92 29.08
CA ARG A 9 -19.82 48.70 30.20
C ARG A 9 -20.22 47.84 31.40
N LYS A 10 -19.43 46.76 31.63
CA LYS A 10 -18.50 46.80 32.79
C LYS A 10 -17.44 45.68 32.67
N VAL A 11 -16.21 46.07 32.94
CA VAL A 11 -14.97 45.35 33.11
C VAL A 11 -14.98 44.58 34.43
N GLY A 12 -14.53 43.33 34.42
CA GLY A 12 -14.23 42.57 35.60
C GLY A 12 -13.05 41.63 35.35
N SER A 13 -11.89 41.98 35.87
CA SER A 13 -10.68 41.14 35.92
C SER A 13 -10.88 39.98 36.84
N ILE A 14 -10.52 38.76 36.38
CA ILE A 14 -10.19 37.65 37.27
C ILE A 14 -8.92 36.98 36.79
N ILE A 15 -7.98 36.88 37.73
CA ILE A 15 -6.64 36.32 37.66
C ILE A 15 -6.71 34.84 37.38
N ALA A 16 -6.00 34.38 36.32
CA ALA A 16 -5.83 32.98 36.04
C ALA A 16 -4.46 32.49 36.56
N SER A 17 -4.48 31.49 37.37
CA SER A 17 -3.31 30.76 37.86
C SER A 17 -2.79 29.81 36.77
N PHE A 18 -1.51 29.92 36.45
CA PHE A 18 -0.80 29.01 35.57
C PHE A 18 -0.53 27.67 36.27
N LEU A 19 -1.02 26.58 35.67
CA LEU A 19 -0.47 25.24 35.94
C LEU A 19 0.42 24.88 34.74
N TRP A 20 1.69 24.68 35.01
CA TRP A 20 2.66 24.09 34.10
C TRP A 20 2.40 22.59 34.00
N VAL A 21 2.05 22.09 32.81
CA VAL A 21 2.15 20.68 32.46
C VAL A 21 3.37 20.54 31.55
N ALA A 22 4.37 19.83 32.05
CA ALA A 22 5.56 19.49 31.27
C ALA A 22 5.20 18.50 30.16
N SER A 23 5.23 18.95 28.93
CA SER A 23 5.16 18.08 27.76
C SER A 23 6.53 17.42 27.58
N VAL A 24 6.59 16.12 27.77
CA VAL A 24 7.73 15.30 27.32
C VAL A 24 7.62 15.19 25.80
N GLY A 25 8.39 15.99 25.09
CA GLY A 25 8.57 15.84 23.65
C GLY A 25 9.39 14.59 23.37
N MET A 26 8.79 13.58 22.78
CA MET A 26 9.54 12.52 22.12
C MET A 26 10.08 13.07 20.80
N LEU A 27 11.37 13.28 20.75
CA LEU A 27 12.12 13.52 19.51
C LEU A 27 12.17 12.21 18.74
N PHE A 28 11.47 12.17 17.61
CA PHE A 28 11.67 11.12 16.60
C PHE A 28 12.87 11.50 15.73
N PRO A 29 13.82 10.60 15.49
CA PRO A 29 14.88 10.89 14.53
C PRO A 29 14.32 10.84 13.10
N ALA A 30 14.49 11.94 12.40
CA ALA A 30 14.19 12.09 10.99
C ALA A 30 15.04 11.13 10.13
N CYS A 31 14.47 10.58 9.06
CA CYS A 31 15.21 9.91 7.99
C CYS A 31 15.97 10.95 7.17
N GLY A 32 16.99 11.56 7.76
CA GLY A 32 17.87 12.45 7.06
C GLY A 32 18.94 11.71 6.26
N ASN A 33 19.33 12.25 5.15
CA ASN A 33 20.54 11.87 4.44
C ASN A 33 21.74 11.99 5.40
N SER A 34 22.21 10.89 5.97
CA SER A 34 23.36 10.90 6.85
C SER A 34 24.64 11.08 6.05
N THR A 35 25.17 12.30 6.08
CA THR A 35 26.63 12.47 6.03
C THR A 35 27.15 12.00 7.38
N GLY A 36 28.00 11.00 7.35
CA GLY A 36 28.54 10.22 8.43
C GLY A 36 28.63 10.83 9.82
N SER A 37 28.18 10.08 10.78
CA SER A 37 28.85 9.94 12.08
C SER A 37 28.44 8.64 12.73
N THR A 38 29.45 7.92 13.15
CA THR A 38 29.43 6.68 13.89
C THR A 38 28.79 6.83 15.25
N GLU A 39 27.78 6.00 15.60
CA GLU A 39 27.63 5.52 16.97
C GLU A 39 26.95 4.16 17.01
N GLY A 40 27.47 3.33 17.88
CA GLY A 40 27.36 1.90 17.88
C GLY A 40 26.05 1.34 18.38
N ALA A 41 25.66 0.26 17.77
CA ALA A 41 24.64 -0.65 18.25
C ALA A 41 25.18 -1.46 19.45
N GLY A 42 24.50 -1.33 20.57
CA GLY A 42 24.73 -2.18 21.73
C GLY A 42 24.30 -3.61 21.46
N GLY A 43 25.22 -4.53 21.70
CA GLY A 43 25.06 -5.95 21.48
C GLY A 43 24.04 -6.60 22.40
N ALA A 44 23.32 -7.55 21.86
CA ALA A 44 22.53 -8.53 22.60
C ALA A 44 23.43 -9.52 23.35
N PRO A 45 23.00 -10.06 24.51
CA PRO A 45 23.77 -11.06 25.25
C PRO A 45 23.58 -12.44 24.63
N GLY A 46 24.70 -13.06 24.34
CA GLY A 46 24.74 -14.44 23.89
C GLY A 46 24.45 -15.42 25.05
N SER A 47 23.61 -16.41 24.76
CA SER A 47 23.38 -17.57 25.59
C SER A 47 24.42 -18.65 25.29
N GLY A 48 25.25 -18.99 26.27
CA GLY A 48 26.03 -20.23 26.30
C GLY A 48 25.36 -21.17 27.28
N GLY A 49 24.96 -22.34 26.78
CA GLY A 49 24.47 -23.42 27.58
C GLY A 49 25.59 -24.33 28.03
N GLU A 50 25.40 -24.97 29.19
CA GLU A 50 25.71 -26.39 29.39
C GLU A 50 25.11 -26.90 30.69
N GLN A 51 24.63 -28.13 30.64
CA GLN A 51 24.00 -28.91 31.71
C GLN A 51 24.99 -29.39 32.74
N SER A 52 24.61 -29.40 34.02
CA SER A 52 24.77 -30.62 34.82
C SER A 52 23.98 -30.61 36.12
N THR A 53 23.54 -31.76 36.45
CA THR A 53 22.66 -32.24 37.53
C THR A 53 23.18 -32.03 38.92
N GLY A 54 22.25 -31.81 39.91
CA GLY A 54 22.48 -32.26 41.28
C GLY A 54 22.03 -31.36 42.38
N GLY A 55 21.01 -31.68 43.00
CA GLY A 55 20.33 -31.75 44.21
C GLY A 55 20.66 -30.89 45.46
N ALA A 56 19.53 -30.64 46.16
CA ALA A 56 19.34 -30.45 47.60
C ALA A 56 19.53 -29.07 48.26
N ALA A 57 18.41 -28.60 48.80
CA ALA A 57 18.24 -27.52 49.78
C ALA A 57 18.60 -28.03 51.21
N PRO A 58 18.39 -27.30 52.34
CA PRO A 58 18.44 -25.84 52.65
C PRO A 58 19.24 -25.53 53.94
N SER A 59 19.59 -24.26 54.25
CA SER A 59 19.51 -23.73 55.63
C SER A 59 19.87 -22.23 55.75
N THR A 60 19.01 -21.51 56.33
CA THR A 60 18.98 -20.45 57.38
C THR A 60 20.22 -19.68 57.81
N GLY A 61 20.02 -18.38 57.97
CA GLY A 61 20.68 -17.47 58.93
C GLY A 61 21.64 -16.47 58.26
N GLY A 62 21.48 -15.22 58.38
CA GLY A 62 21.31 -14.33 59.49
C GLY A 62 22.46 -13.33 59.57
N ALA A 63 22.14 -12.07 59.75
CA ALA A 63 22.88 -11.03 60.44
C ALA A 63 23.81 -10.04 59.66
N GLN A 64 23.48 -8.82 59.90
CA GLN A 64 24.12 -7.51 59.70
C GLN A 64 25.59 -7.37 60.09
N SER A 65 26.29 -6.42 59.42
CA SER A 65 27.01 -5.31 60.11
C SER A 65 27.62 -4.34 59.12
N THR A 66 27.31 -3.13 59.24
CA THR A 66 27.88 -1.78 59.38
C THR A 66 29.38 -1.57 59.21
N GLY A 67 29.71 -0.44 58.57
CA GLY A 67 30.97 0.31 58.67
C GLY A 67 31.67 0.47 57.34
N GLY A 68 31.93 1.59 56.79
CA GLY A 68 32.22 2.94 57.21
C GLY A 68 33.61 3.32 56.76
N VAL A 69 33.72 4.56 56.20
CA VAL A 69 34.91 5.41 56.10
C VAL A 69 35.70 5.49 54.78
N ALA A 70 35.58 6.67 54.16
CA ALA A 70 36.55 7.30 53.23
C ALA A 70 37.74 7.85 54.02
N PRO A 71 38.68 8.65 53.47
CA PRO A 71 39.20 8.89 52.12
C PRO A 71 40.76 8.92 52.05
N SER A 72 41.37 9.14 50.91
CA SER A 72 42.65 9.83 50.82
C SER A 72 43.01 10.33 49.42
N THR A 73 43.34 11.53 49.40
CA THR A 73 44.00 12.52 48.55
C THR A 73 45.34 12.11 47.93
N GLY A 74 45.65 12.70 46.81
CA GLY A 74 47.01 12.85 46.24
C GLY A 74 46.94 12.82 44.71
N GLY A 75 47.05 13.78 44.02
CA GLY A 75 47.77 14.95 43.73
C GLY A 75 49.12 14.70 43.10
N LEU A 76 49.30 15.07 41.82
CA LEU A 76 50.48 15.82 41.38
C LEU A 76 50.40 16.22 39.89
N GLN A 77 50.74 17.49 39.69
CA GLN A 77 50.91 18.23 38.46
C GLN A 77 52.12 17.81 37.62
N SER A 78 52.10 18.08 36.32
CA SER A 78 53.19 18.78 35.60
C SER A 78 52.65 19.30 34.30
N THR A 79 52.51 20.53 34.13
CA THR A 79 53.18 21.72 33.57
C THR A 79 53.99 21.47 32.28
N GLY A 80 53.68 22.27 31.31
CA GLY A 80 54.47 22.68 30.17
C GLY A 80 53.56 22.79 28.94
N GLY A 81 53.35 23.87 28.42
CA GLY A 81 53.96 25.17 28.27
C GLY A 81 53.91 25.57 26.82
N VAL A 82 53.17 26.62 26.56
CA VAL A 82 53.44 27.89 25.88
C VAL A 82 53.56 27.83 24.34
N ALA A 83 52.62 28.30 23.60
CA ALA A 83 52.29 29.62 23.00
C ALA A 83 53.32 30.16 21.97
N PRO A 84 52.98 31.24 21.24
CA PRO A 84 52.04 31.39 20.16
C PRO A 84 52.76 31.93 18.91
N SER A 85 52.16 31.97 17.75
CA SER A 85 52.65 32.89 16.70
C SER A 85 51.51 33.67 16.08
N THR A 86 51.71 34.91 16.18
CA THR A 86 50.97 36.03 15.69
C THR A 86 51.13 36.22 14.18
N GLY A 87 50.17 36.87 13.60
CA GLY A 87 50.21 37.62 12.36
C GLY A 87 49.23 37.10 11.31
N GLY A 88 48.44 37.83 10.68
CA GLY A 88 48.27 39.25 10.57
C GLY A 88 47.03 39.48 9.74
N VAL A 89 46.28 40.44 10.18
CA VAL A 89 45.13 40.98 9.46
C VAL A 89 45.63 41.98 8.44
N VAL A 90 45.11 41.94 7.23
CA VAL A 90 45.04 43.13 6.35
C VAL A 90 43.71 43.11 5.63
N PRO A 91 42.97 44.22 5.67
CA PRO A 91 41.70 44.36 4.97
C PRO A 91 41.91 44.88 3.56
N SER A 92 41.11 44.46 2.63
CA SER A 92 40.97 45.16 1.37
C SER A 92 39.57 45.69 1.22
N THR A 93 39.53 46.94 1.17
CA THR A 93 38.43 47.83 0.84
C THR A 93 38.01 47.71 -0.62
N GLY A 94 36.76 47.76 -0.84
CA GLY A 94 35.91 48.36 -1.78
C GLY A 94 36.41 48.79 -3.16
N GLY A 95 35.58 48.55 -4.14
CA GLY A 95 35.69 49.14 -5.47
C GLY A 95 34.36 49.02 -6.17
N VAL A 96 33.70 50.12 -6.21
CA VAL A 96 32.41 50.45 -6.82
C VAL A 96 32.50 50.43 -8.35
N ILE A 97 31.36 50.08 -8.95
CA ILE A 97 30.96 50.21 -10.36
C ILE A 97 31.42 51.54 -11.02
N PRO A 98 31.64 51.58 -12.37
CA PRO A 98 30.53 52.14 -13.14
C PRO A 98 30.26 51.47 -14.51
N GLU A 99 28.97 51.60 -14.88
CA GLU A 99 28.48 51.49 -16.25
C GLU A 99 29.19 52.42 -17.21
N THR A 100 29.21 52.07 -18.47
CA THR A 100 28.86 52.83 -19.68
C THR A 100 29.30 52.02 -20.88
N GLY A 101 28.43 51.81 -21.79
CA GLY A 101 28.12 52.51 -22.99
C GLY A 101 28.49 51.58 -24.13
N GLY A 102 27.65 51.08 -24.89
CA GLY A 102 26.87 51.58 -25.97
C GLY A 102 27.62 51.54 -27.27
N VAL A 103 27.05 50.98 -28.29
CA VAL A 103 26.87 51.49 -29.64
C VAL A 103 26.73 50.32 -30.64
N LYS A 104 25.50 50.08 -31.10
CA LYS A 104 24.97 50.19 -32.49
C LYS A 104 25.76 49.59 -33.66
N GLY A 105 25.03 48.83 -34.44
CA GLY A 105 25.16 48.63 -35.89
C GLY A 105 24.31 47.44 -36.26
N SER A 106 23.12 47.64 -36.68
CA SER A 106 22.43 47.93 -37.94
C SER A 106 22.61 46.75 -38.92
N GLY A 107 21.56 46.17 -39.34
CA GLY A 107 20.60 46.28 -40.35
C GLY A 107 20.05 44.89 -40.55
N GLY A 108 18.78 44.65 -40.64
CA GLY A 108 17.79 45.12 -41.58
C GLY A 108 17.62 43.99 -42.56
N VAL A 109 16.49 43.41 -42.65
CA VAL A 109 15.29 43.67 -43.39
C VAL A 109 14.40 42.40 -43.38
N ALA A 110 13.19 42.48 -42.91
CA ALA A 110 12.09 41.73 -43.45
C ALA A 110 11.53 42.49 -44.66
N PRO A 111 10.79 41.91 -45.54
CA PRO A 111 9.36 41.71 -45.44
C PRO A 111 8.90 40.47 -46.19
N GLU A 112 7.76 40.05 -46.07
CA GLU A 112 6.39 40.30 -46.30
C GLU A 112 5.63 39.04 -46.74
N ALA A 113 4.42 39.04 -46.40
CA ALA A 113 3.34 38.11 -46.61
C ALA A 113 2.99 37.86 -48.09
N GLY A 114 2.47 36.68 -48.37
CA GLY A 114 1.79 36.37 -49.64
C GLY A 114 0.91 35.15 -49.54
N THR A 115 -0.35 35.35 -49.23
CA THR A 115 -1.48 34.47 -49.56
C THR A 115 -2.10 34.94 -50.90
N PRO A 116 -3.06 34.22 -51.50
CA PRO A 116 -3.26 32.79 -51.78
C PRO A 116 -3.53 32.55 -53.26
N ALA A 117 -3.56 31.33 -53.69
CA ALA A 117 -4.20 31.02 -54.98
C ALA A 117 -4.85 29.63 -54.94
N THR A 118 -6.08 29.67 -55.18
CA THR A 118 -7.07 28.65 -55.48
C THR A 118 -6.81 27.86 -56.76
N GLY A 119 -7.25 26.59 -56.80
CA GLY A 119 -7.89 26.03 -57.97
C GLY A 119 -7.29 24.75 -58.52
N GLY A 120 -8.13 23.76 -58.72
CA GLY A 120 -7.99 22.74 -59.74
C GLY A 120 -8.08 21.29 -59.29
N GLY A 121 -9.29 20.75 -59.19
CA GLY A 121 -9.50 19.32 -59.43
C GLY A 121 -9.73 19.05 -60.91
N PRO A 122 -10.29 17.91 -61.29
CA PRO A 122 -9.92 16.52 -61.05
C PRO A 122 -9.60 15.79 -62.37
N SER A 123 -9.05 14.62 -62.37
CA SER A 123 -9.16 13.72 -63.51
C SER A 123 -9.20 12.26 -63.13
N THR A 124 -10.24 11.71 -63.53
CA THR A 124 -10.79 10.39 -63.76
C THR A 124 -9.88 9.41 -64.49
N GLY A 125 -10.07 8.14 -64.19
CA GLY A 125 -9.71 6.95 -64.96
C GLY A 125 -9.36 5.81 -64.04
N GLY A 126 -10.11 4.83 -63.73
CA GLY A 126 -11.11 4.06 -64.45
C GLY A 126 -10.50 2.89 -65.19
N VAL A 127 -10.53 1.69 -64.68
CA VAL A 127 -10.93 0.48 -65.42
C VAL A 127 -11.18 -0.69 -64.48
N ALA A 128 -12.38 -1.23 -64.60
CA ALA A 128 -12.87 -2.46 -64.01
C ALA A 128 -12.51 -3.70 -64.82
N ARG A 129 -12.49 -4.87 -64.20
CA ARG A 129 -12.94 -6.18 -64.73
C ARG A 129 -13.11 -7.12 -63.54
N THR A 130 -14.30 -7.44 -63.12
CA THR A 130 -15.36 -8.44 -63.51
C THR A 130 -14.90 -9.92 -63.50
N GLY A 131 -15.57 -10.69 -62.68
CA GLY A 131 -15.72 -12.15 -62.66
C GLY A 131 -16.02 -12.60 -61.26
N GLY A 132 -17.12 -12.83 -60.79
CA GLY A 132 -18.44 -13.28 -61.16
C GLY A 132 -18.50 -14.80 -61.12
N VAL A 133 -19.16 -15.39 -60.13
CA VAL A 133 -20.16 -16.41 -60.25
C VAL A 133 -20.63 -16.84 -58.83
N GLY A 134 -21.80 -16.85 -58.63
CA GLY A 134 -22.80 -16.92 -57.65
C GLY A 134 -23.17 -18.35 -57.14
N PRO A 135 -24.31 -18.46 -56.45
CA PRO A 135 -24.46 -19.32 -55.29
C PRO A 135 -25.07 -20.69 -55.56
N LYS A 136 -24.88 -21.60 -54.61
CA LYS A 136 -25.74 -22.80 -54.53
C LYS A 136 -26.33 -22.97 -53.14
N THR A 137 -27.62 -22.90 -53.15
CA THR A 137 -28.60 -23.25 -52.15
C THR A 137 -28.67 -24.73 -51.88
N GLY A 138 -29.07 -25.13 -50.64
CA GLY A 138 -29.99 -26.22 -50.41
C GLY A 138 -29.55 -27.31 -49.46
N GLY A 139 -30.33 -27.52 -48.40
CA GLY A 139 -30.50 -28.81 -47.76
C GLY A 139 -30.56 -28.86 -46.23
N ALA A 140 -31.73 -28.62 -45.68
CA ALA A 140 -32.16 -29.25 -44.42
C ALA A 140 -33.27 -30.22 -44.78
N PRO A 141 -33.79 -31.05 -43.83
CA PRO A 141 -33.41 -31.58 -42.53
C PRO A 141 -33.48 -33.10 -42.42
N GLY A 142 -32.89 -33.66 -41.37
CA GLY A 142 -33.06 -35.04 -40.98
C GLY A 142 -33.45 -35.18 -39.52
N THR A 143 -34.71 -35.46 -39.28
CA THR A 143 -35.28 -35.89 -38.00
C THR A 143 -34.96 -37.34 -37.72
N GLY A 144 -34.51 -37.63 -36.51
CA GLY A 144 -34.35 -39.01 -36.04
C GLY A 144 -34.30 -39.07 -34.53
N GLY A 145 -35.47 -39.22 -33.90
CA GLY A 145 -35.59 -39.53 -32.50
C GLY A 145 -35.33 -40.98 -32.21
N ILE A 146 -34.76 -41.30 -31.06
CA ILE A 146 -34.88 -42.59 -30.40
C ILE A 146 -35.09 -42.35 -28.90
N ALA A 147 -36.09 -43.03 -28.36
CA ALA A 147 -36.59 -42.95 -27.00
C ALA A 147 -35.76 -43.81 -26.01
N PRO A 148 -36.11 -43.82 -24.70
CA PRO A 148 -35.18 -44.04 -23.60
C PRO A 148 -35.05 -45.50 -23.19
N ALA A 149 -33.90 -45.85 -22.63
CA ALA A 149 -33.66 -47.09 -21.93
C ALA A 149 -33.67 -46.89 -20.41
N THR A 150 -34.55 -47.64 -19.78
CA THR A 150 -34.73 -47.71 -18.32
C THR A 150 -33.77 -48.72 -17.69
N GLY A 151 -33.25 -48.36 -16.48
CA GLY A 151 -32.97 -49.35 -15.45
C GLY A 151 -31.50 -49.64 -15.15
N GLY A 152 -31.08 -49.28 -13.97
CA GLY A 152 -29.88 -49.77 -13.28
C GLY A 152 -29.85 -49.26 -11.84
N ALA A 153 -30.06 -50.15 -10.90
CA ALA A 153 -30.11 -49.89 -9.46
C ALA A 153 -28.72 -49.70 -8.81
N PRO A 154 -28.63 -49.37 -7.51
CA PRO A 154 -27.64 -48.42 -6.95
C PRO A 154 -26.34 -49.09 -6.54
N GLY A 155 -25.23 -48.42 -6.87
CA GLY A 155 -23.88 -48.70 -6.35
C GLY A 155 -23.59 -47.87 -5.12
N SER A 156 -23.15 -48.54 -4.10
CA SER A 156 -22.82 -48.07 -2.76
C SER A 156 -21.62 -47.15 -2.70
N GLY A 157 -21.71 -46.09 -1.88
CA GLY A 157 -20.60 -45.55 -1.10
C GLY A 157 -19.58 -44.69 -1.85
N GLY A 158 -19.98 -43.48 -2.25
CA GLY A 158 -19.03 -42.39 -2.48
C GLY A 158 -18.81 -41.60 -1.18
N VAL A 159 -17.54 -41.47 -0.77
CA VAL A 159 -17.11 -40.54 0.28
C VAL A 159 -17.61 -39.14 -0.11
N PRO A 160 -18.16 -38.35 0.83
CA PRO A 160 -18.53 -36.97 0.48
C PRO A 160 -17.28 -36.21 0.03
N ALA A 161 -17.30 -35.65 -1.16
CA ALA A 161 -16.35 -34.65 -1.59
C ALA A 161 -16.41 -33.52 -0.56
N THR A 162 -15.28 -33.20 0.00
CA THR A 162 -15.07 -31.95 0.80
C THR A 162 -15.61 -30.81 -0.04
N GLY A 163 -16.63 -30.10 0.49
CA GLY A 163 -17.28 -29.01 -0.20
C GLY A 163 -16.26 -27.96 -0.63
N GLY A 164 -16.15 -27.74 -1.92
CA GLY A 164 -15.48 -26.57 -2.46
C GLY A 164 -16.30 -25.34 -2.06
N ALA A 165 -15.60 -24.26 -1.70
CA ALA A 165 -16.20 -22.99 -1.38
C ALA A 165 -17.21 -22.58 -2.46
N THR A 166 -18.41 -22.21 -2.06
CA THR A 166 -19.42 -21.72 -3.02
C THR A 166 -19.15 -20.25 -3.32
N LYS A 167 -18.16 -20.00 -4.17
CA LYS A 167 -17.91 -18.68 -4.77
C LYS A 167 -19.17 -18.30 -5.57
N PRO A 168 -19.71 -17.08 -5.41
CA PRO A 168 -20.78 -16.60 -6.27
C PRO A 168 -20.36 -16.64 -7.74
N PRO A 169 -21.29 -16.85 -8.68
CA PRO A 169 -20.93 -16.73 -10.09
C PRO A 169 -20.49 -15.30 -10.41
N PRO A 170 -19.57 -15.10 -11.36
CA PRO A 170 -19.20 -13.77 -11.83
C PRO A 170 -20.43 -12.94 -12.17
N SER A 171 -20.43 -11.66 -11.76
CA SER A 171 -21.60 -10.78 -11.90
C SER A 171 -21.17 -9.32 -12.11
N GLY A 172 -22.10 -8.47 -12.52
CA GLY A 172 -21.86 -7.08 -12.82
C GLY A 172 -21.66 -6.84 -14.32
N THR A 173 -21.88 -5.62 -14.74
CA THR A 173 -21.72 -5.15 -16.13
C THR A 173 -21.06 -3.79 -16.17
N GLY A 174 -20.40 -3.40 -15.09
CA GLY A 174 -19.69 -2.16 -14.92
C GLY A 174 -18.36 -2.13 -15.67
N HIS A 175 -17.57 -1.11 -15.40
CA HIS A 175 -16.35 -0.80 -16.12
C HIS A 175 -15.13 -1.51 -15.54
N TYR A 176 -14.91 -1.44 -14.21
CA TYR A 176 -13.69 -1.96 -13.59
C TYR A 176 -13.78 -3.44 -13.28
N GLN A 177 -12.73 -4.20 -13.67
CA GLN A 177 -12.58 -5.60 -13.29
C GLN A 177 -12.22 -5.72 -11.81
N MET A 178 -13.10 -6.33 -11.01
CA MET A 178 -12.82 -6.62 -9.61
C MET A 178 -12.84 -8.12 -9.34
N GLU A 179 -12.14 -8.53 -8.27
CA GLU A 179 -12.07 -9.92 -7.85
C GLU A 179 -13.46 -10.44 -7.43
N ASN A 180 -13.79 -11.66 -7.85
CA ASN A 180 -15.03 -12.32 -7.48
C ASN A 180 -14.86 -13.04 -6.14
N LEU A 181 -14.92 -12.28 -5.05
CA LEU A 181 -14.67 -12.77 -3.69
C LEU A 181 -15.79 -13.67 -3.17
N ASP A 182 -15.48 -14.52 -2.20
CA ASP A 182 -16.46 -15.23 -1.40
C ASP A 182 -17.19 -14.29 -0.42
N ARG A 183 -18.19 -14.81 0.31
CA ARG A 183 -18.95 -14.01 1.27
C ARG A 183 -18.12 -13.50 2.46
N GLY A 184 -16.90 -13.96 2.64
CA GLY A 184 -16.02 -13.54 3.72
C GLY A 184 -16.60 -13.77 5.12
N VAL A 185 -17.47 -14.77 5.30
CA VAL A 185 -18.12 -14.97 6.60
C VAL A 185 -17.08 -15.28 7.66
N VAL A 186 -17.06 -14.47 8.71
CA VAL A 186 -16.25 -14.68 9.90
C VAL A 186 -17.15 -14.83 11.12
N ALA A 187 -16.81 -15.75 12.01
CA ALA A 187 -17.48 -15.90 13.28
C ALA A 187 -16.42 -15.92 14.40
N VAL A 188 -16.65 -15.18 15.47
CA VAL A 188 -15.71 -15.06 16.59
C VAL A 188 -16.43 -15.27 17.90
N LYS A 189 -15.90 -16.13 18.77
CA LYS A 189 -16.42 -16.29 20.14
C LYS A 189 -16.07 -15.07 20.97
N VAL A 190 -17.09 -14.39 21.48
CA VAL A 190 -16.95 -13.20 22.32
C VAL A 190 -17.67 -13.37 23.65
N THR A 191 -17.44 -12.45 24.60
CA THR A 191 -18.25 -12.36 25.80
C THR A 191 -19.69 -12.05 25.41
N GLY A 192 -20.62 -12.91 25.78
CA GLY A 192 -22.04 -12.74 25.48
C GLY A 192 -22.55 -13.46 24.23
N GLY A 193 -21.70 -14.23 23.51
CA GLY A 193 -22.18 -14.99 22.37
C GLY A 193 -21.16 -15.28 21.30
N VAL A 194 -21.60 -15.17 20.05
CA VAL A 194 -20.75 -15.26 18.85
C VAL A 194 -21.05 -14.05 17.98
N TYR A 195 -20.02 -13.25 17.70
CA TYR A 195 -20.06 -12.24 16.66
C TYR A 195 -19.95 -12.94 15.29
N VAL A 196 -20.76 -12.50 14.33
CA VAL A 196 -20.71 -12.98 12.93
C VAL A 196 -20.69 -11.77 12.00
N GLY A 197 -19.71 -11.66 11.12
CA GLY A 197 -19.58 -10.63 10.10
C GLY A 197 -19.53 -11.25 8.69
N TRP A 198 -19.91 -10.49 7.67
CA TRP A 198 -19.88 -10.93 6.27
C TRP A 198 -19.81 -9.75 5.31
N ARG A 199 -19.30 -9.98 4.10
CA ARG A 199 -19.25 -8.99 3.02
C ARG A 199 -20.62 -8.70 2.42
N MET A 200 -20.86 -7.43 2.12
CA MET A 200 -21.76 -6.98 1.06
C MET A 200 -20.92 -6.77 -0.21
N PHE A 201 -21.29 -7.34 -1.33
CA PHE A 201 -20.60 -7.10 -2.59
C PHE A 201 -21.02 -5.77 -3.20
N GLY A 202 -20.11 -5.09 -3.93
CA GLY A 202 -20.44 -3.87 -4.65
C GLY A 202 -21.61 -4.05 -5.64
N THR A 203 -21.71 -5.24 -6.26
CA THR A 203 -22.83 -5.62 -7.18
C THR A 203 -24.17 -5.82 -6.47
N GLU A 204 -24.20 -5.88 -5.14
CA GLU A 204 -25.42 -5.94 -4.32
C GLU A 204 -25.93 -4.58 -3.87
N TYR A 205 -25.12 -3.52 -4.04
CA TYR A 205 -25.50 -2.16 -3.71
C TYR A 205 -26.07 -1.44 -4.94
N THR A 206 -27.31 -0.99 -4.83
CA THR A 206 -28.07 -0.39 -5.94
C THR A 206 -28.28 1.12 -5.78
N GLY A 207 -27.53 1.76 -4.87
CA GLY A 207 -27.70 3.16 -4.49
C GLY A 207 -28.68 3.35 -3.32
N THR A 208 -29.22 2.27 -2.77
CA THR A 208 -30.10 2.29 -1.59
C THR A 208 -29.95 1.01 -0.78
N ASP A 209 -29.97 1.17 0.53
CA ASP A 209 -29.92 0.04 1.47
C ASP A 209 -31.22 -0.78 1.48
N ALA A 210 -32.34 -0.23 0.98
CA ALA A 210 -33.64 -0.89 1.02
C ALA A 210 -33.72 -2.15 0.15
N ASP A 211 -32.92 -2.25 -0.90
CA ASP A 211 -32.97 -3.35 -1.87
C ASP A 211 -32.26 -4.61 -1.39
N THR A 212 -31.40 -4.51 -0.37
CA THR A 212 -30.52 -5.61 0.06
C THR A 212 -30.72 -5.92 1.54
N THR A 213 -30.97 -7.18 1.84
CA THR A 213 -31.01 -7.72 3.21
C THR A 213 -30.29 -9.08 3.23
N TYR A 214 -30.05 -9.63 4.42
CA TYR A 214 -29.36 -10.90 4.57
C TYR A 214 -30.14 -11.85 5.45
N ASN A 215 -30.12 -13.14 5.11
CA ASN A 215 -30.57 -14.21 5.99
C ASN A 215 -29.34 -14.84 6.62
N LEU A 216 -29.26 -14.77 7.95
CA LEU A 216 -28.24 -15.46 8.74
C LEU A 216 -28.78 -16.82 9.20
N TYR A 217 -27.99 -17.87 8.96
CA TYR A 217 -28.29 -19.24 9.35
C TYR A 217 -27.35 -19.71 10.45
N LYS A 218 -27.89 -20.50 11.36
CA LYS A 218 -27.16 -21.19 12.41
C LYS A 218 -27.49 -22.67 12.35
N ASP A 219 -26.48 -23.52 12.26
CA ASP A 219 -26.60 -24.98 12.18
C ASP A 219 -27.58 -25.43 11.09
N GLY A 220 -27.55 -24.75 9.93
CA GLY A 220 -28.42 -25.00 8.78
C GLY A 220 -29.85 -24.46 8.89
N THR A 221 -30.21 -23.84 10.00
CA THR A 221 -31.53 -23.25 10.21
C THR A 221 -31.45 -21.73 10.20
N LYS A 222 -32.38 -21.07 9.51
CA LYS A 222 -32.44 -19.59 9.50
C LYS A 222 -32.62 -19.05 10.93
N LEU A 223 -31.63 -18.30 11.39
CA LEU A 223 -31.63 -17.67 12.71
C LEU A 223 -32.40 -16.35 12.68
N THR A 224 -32.10 -15.49 11.69
CA THR A 224 -32.73 -14.16 11.57
C THR A 224 -32.58 -13.62 10.15
N SER A 225 -33.31 -12.53 9.86
CA SER A 225 -33.02 -11.65 8.73
C SER A 225 -32.39 -10.37 9.27
N VAL A 226 -31.29 -9.93 8.67
CA VAL A 226 -30.56 -8.70 9.00
C VAL A 226 -30.81 -7.68 7.89
N THR A 227 -31.28 -6.51 8.25
CA THR A 227 -31.75 -5.49 7.28
C THR A 227 -30.94 -4.21 7.29
N ASP A 228 -30.15 -3.98 8.32
CA ASP A 228 -29.47 -2.70 8.60
C ASP A 228 -27.95 -2.84 8.83
N SER A 229 -27.39 -4.03 8.64
CA SER A 229 -25.96 -4.27 8.85
C SER A 229 -25.47 -5.49 8.06
N THR A 230 -24.17 -5.74 8.11
CA THR A 230 -23.49 -6.94 7.63
C THR A 230 -22.76 -7.68 8.76
N ASN A 231 -23.30 -7.54 9.97
CA ASN A 231 -22.84 -8.24 11.15
C ASN A 231 -23.99 -8.51 12.12
N TYR A 232 -23.78 -9.44 13.06
CA TYR A 232 -24.77 -9.84 14.05
C TYR A 232 -24.10 -10.48 15.26
N LEU A 233 -24.62 -10.18 16.48
CA LEU A 233 -24.23 -10.87 17.71
C LEU A 233 -25.29 -11.91 18.05
N ASP A 234 -24.96 -13.19 17.89
CA ASP A 234 -25.81 -14.30 18.38
C ASP A 234 -25.53 -14.58 19.84
N ALA A 235 -26.35 -14.05 20.75
CA ALA A 235 -26.22 -14.25 22.17
C ALA A 235 -26.34 -15.72 22.64
N ALA A 236 -26.97 -16.58 21.83
CA ALA A 236 -27.09 -18.03 22.08
C ALA A 236 -26.05 -18.85 21.30
N GLY A 237 -25.10 -18.17 20.65
CA GLY A 237 -24.02 -18.81 19.88
C GLY A 237 -23.00 -19.52 20.77
N THR A 238 -22.51 -20.66 20.32
CA THR A 238 -21.49 -21.47 21.00
C THR A 238 -20.26 -21.65 20.10
N ALA A 239 -19.17 -22.12 20.67
CA ALA A 239 -17.95 -22.42 19.92
C ALA A 239 -18.10 -23.51 18.84
N THR A 240 -19.19 -24.28 18.89
CA THR A 240 -19.48 -25.35 17.93
C THR A 240 -20.61 -25.01 16.95
N SER A 241 -21.25 -23.85 17.09
CA SER A 241 -22.26 -23.37 16.15
C SER A 241 -21.64 -23.16 14.76
N LYS A 242 -22.44 -23.35 13.71
CA LYS A 242 -22.02 -23.12 12.33
C LYS A 242 -22.86 -22.02 11.72
N TYR A 243 -22.22 -21.02 11.13
CA TYR A 243 -22.90 -19.86 10.57
C TYR A 243 -22.67 -19.76 9.08
N SER A 244 -23.73 -19.42 8.35
CA SER A 244 -23.69 -19.10 6.93
C SER A 244 -24.71 -18.02 6.59
N VAL A 245 -24.53 -17.34 5.47
CA VAL A 245 -25.29 -16.16 5.08
C VAL A 245 -25.75 -16.27 3.64
N SER A 246 -26.99 -15.86 3.36
CA SER A 246 -27.45 -15.60 2.00
C SER A 246 -27.90 -14.14 1.87
N VAL A 247 -27.62 -13.53 0.71
CA VAL A 247 -28.18 -12.22 0.35
C VAL A 247 -29.64 -12.38 -0.06
N VAL A 248 -30.46 -11.38 0.25
CA VAL A 248 -31.82 -11.23 -0.31
C VAL A 248 -31.85 -9.89 -1.05
N LEU A 249 -31.69 -9.95 -2.36
CA LEU A 249 -31.68 -8.77 -3.23
C LEU A 249 -33.05 -8.59 -3.89
N LYS A 250 -33.67 -7.43 -3.67
CA LYS A 250 -35.02 -7.10 -4.16
C LYS A 250 -36.05 -8.20 -3.87
N GLY A 251 -35.96 -8.75 -2.64
CA GLY A 251 -36.86 -9.81 -2.16
C GLY A 251 -36.55 -11.22 -2.67
N LYS A 252 -35.53 -11.40 -3.50
CA LYS A 252 -35.09 -12.72 -3.98
C LYS A 252 -33.85 -13.18 -3.22
N GLU A 253 -33.94 -14.33 -2.56
CA GLU A 253 -32.83 -14.94 -1.86
C GLU A 253 -31.84 -15.59 -2.83
N GLY A 254 -30.54 -15.28 -2.63
CA GLY A 254 -29.42 -15.85 -3.37
C GLY A 254 -28.87 -17.13 -2.77
N VAL A 255 -27.73 -17.56 -3.25
CA VAL A 255 -27.03 -18.74 -2.77
C VAL A 255 -26.51 -18.50 -1.35
N GLN A 256 -26.63 -19.49 -0.50
CA GLN A 256 -26.08 -19.48 0.85
C GLN A 256 -24.57 -19.74 0.80
N SER A 257 -23.81 -18.97 1.59
CA SER A 257 -22.36 -19.17 1.73
C SER A 257 -22.02 -20.49 2.38
N ASP A 258 -20.77 -20.91 2.30
CA ASP A 258 -20.25 -21.96 3.15
C ASP A 258 -20.42 -21.62 4.63
N ALA A 259 -20.54 -22.67 5.45
CA ALA A 259 -20.72 -22.52 6.87
C ALA A 259 -19.37 -22.45 7.58
N VAL A 260 -19.18 -21.44 8.45
CA VAL A 260 -17.99 -21.27 9.27
C VAL A 260 -18.26 -21.61 10.73
N THR A 261 -17.22 -22.04 11.43
CA THR A 261 -17.24 -22.22 12.90
C THR A 261 -16.54 -21.03 13.56
N PRO A 262 -16.98 -20.64 14.79
CA PRO A 262 -16.37 -19.52 15.49
C PRO A 262 -14.89 -19.75 15.82
N TRP A 263 -14.09 -18.74 15.55
CA TRP A 263 -12.73 -18.65 16.09
C TRP A 263 -12.79 -18.53 17.62
N ALA A 264 -11.85 -19.17 18.29
CA ALA A 264 -11.75 -19.08 19.75
C ALA A 264 -11.18 -17.73 20.22
N GLN A 265 -10.52 -17.01 19.33
CA GLN A 265 -9.83 -15.73 19.56
C GLN A 265 -10.20 -14.74 18.47
N GLN A 266 -9.95 -13.46 18.68
CA GLN A 266 -10.27 -12.38 17.73
C GLN A 266 -9.32 -12.32 16.54
N TYR A 267 -8.63 -13.39 16.22
CA TYR A 267 -7.74 -13.47 15.06
C TYR A 267 -7.70 -14.87 14.44
N LEU A 268 -7.42 -14.89 13.16
CA LEU A 268 -6.98 -16.05 12.41
C LEU A 268 -5.45 -16.15 12.49
N SER A 269 -4.91 -17.35 12.69
CA SER A 269 -3.48 -17.60 12.71
C SER A 269 -3.06 -18.35 11.44
N ILE A 270 -2.12 -17.77 10.69
CA ILE A 270 -1.50 -18.39 9.52
C ILE A 270 -0.11 -18.86 9.91
N PRO A 271 0.14 -20.18 10.02
CA PRO A 271 1.45 -20.70 10.36
C PRO A 271 2.46 -20.41 9.23
N LEU A 272 3.63 -19.90 9.60
CA LEU A 272 4.68 -19.53 8.67
C LEU A 272 5.80 -20.57 8.63
N THR A 273 6.38 -20.72 7.45
CA THR A 273 7.63 -21.50 7.26
C THR A 273 8.77 -20.52 7.11
N VAL A 274 9.45 -20.21 8.21
CA VAL A 274 10.59 -19.28 8.22
C VAL A 274 11.71 -19.81 7.31
N PRO A 275 12.21 -19.01 6.35
CA PRO A 275 13.35 -19.43 5.53
C PRO A 275 14.57 -19.73 6.38
N PRO A 276 15.41 -20.70 5.97
CA PRO A 276 16.69 -20.96 6.64
C PRO A 276 17.60 -19.73 6.57
N ALA A 277 18.54 -19.61 7.52
CA ALA A 277 19.51 -18.52 7.50
C ALA A 277 20.19 -18.38 6.13
N GLY A 278 20.32 -17.16 5.67
CA GLY A 278 20.92 -16.85 4.38
C GLY A 278 22.42 -17.16 4.33
N LYS A 279 22.97 -17.22 3.13
CA LYS A 279 24.39 -17.57 2.89
C LYS A 279 25.38 -16.59 3.51
N ASN A 280 24.93 -15.34 3.76
CA ASN A 280 25.71 -14.28 4.40
C ASN A 280 25.37 -14.12 5.90
N GLY A 281 24.63 -15.07 6.48
CA GLY A 281 24.34 -15.16 7.90
C GLY A 281 23.10 -14.36 8.36
N GLY A 282 22.34 -13.78 7.47
CA GLY A 282 21.07 -13.11 7.80
C GLY A 282 20.00 -14.11 8.21
N THR A 283 19.25 -13.82 9.27
CA THR A 283 18.00 -14.51 9.64
C THR A 283 16.82 -13.76 9.06
N TYR A 284 15.70 -14.45 8.86
CA TYR A 284 14.55 -13.86 8.19
C TYR A 284 13.44 -13.46 9.15
N SER A 285 12.81 -12.34 8.85
CA SER A 285 11.56 -11.89 9.48
C SER A 285 10.49 -11.68 8.42
N ALA A 286 9.26 -12.11 8.72
CA ALA A 286 8.10 -11.73 7.93
C ALA A 286 7.99 -10.20 7.89
N ASN A 287 7.70 -9.63 6.73
CA ASN A 287 7.64 -8.18 6.52
C ASN A 287 6.35 -7.81 5.76
N ASP A 288 6.45 -6.99 4.73
CA ASP A 288 5.30 -6.52 3.98
C ASP A 288 4.56 -7.65 3.26
N ALA A 289 3.27 -7.50 3.07
CA ALA A 289 2.45 -8.44 2.34
C ALA A 289 1.47 -7.72 1.39
N SER A 290 0.93 -8.47 0.43
CA SER A 290 -0.16 -8.02 -0.43
C SER A 290 -1.18 -9.13 -0.61
N PRO A 291 -2.50 -8.83 -0.63
CA PRO A 291 -3.54 -9.84 -0.77
C PRO A 291 -3.91 -10.08 -2.24
N GLY A 292 -4.41 -11.28 -2.55
CA GLY A 292 -5.02 -11.66 -3.83
C GLY A 292 -5.59 -13.07 -3.76
N ASP A 293 -6.60 -13.37 -4.55
CA ASP A 293 -7.17 -14.73 -4.68
C ASP A 293 -6.25 -15.59 -5.55
N LEU A 294 -5.20 -16.19 -4.95
CA LEU A 294 -4.13 -16.89 -5.68
C LEU A 294 -4.57 -18.21 -6.30
N ASP A 295 -5.51 -18.93 -5.68
CA ASP A 295 -5.94 -20.24 -6.14
C ASP A 295 -7.36 -20.28 -6.74
N GLY A 296 -8.06 -19.15 -6.74
CA GLY A 296 -9.37 -18.97 -7.38
C GLY A 296 -10.53 -19.44 -6.51
N ASP A 297 -10.35 -19.60 -5.19
CA ASP A 297 -11.39 -20.03 -4.27
C ASP A 297 -12.29 -18.88 -3.77
N GLY A 298 -11.98 -17.65 -4.12
CA GLY A 298 -12.67 -16.42 -3.74
C GLY A 298 -12.19 -15.82 -2.43
N LYS A 299 -11.20 -16.41 -1.77
CA LYS A 299 -10.58 -15.85 -0.56
C LYS A 299 -9.32 -15.09 -0.91
N LEU A 300 -9.08 -14.01 -0.18
CA LEU A 300 -7.86 -13.23 -0.33
C LEU A 300 -6.71 -13.94 0.39
N ASP A 301 -5.85 -14.58 -0.38
CA ASP A 301 -4.60 -15.17 0.07
C ASP A 301 -3.53 -14.11 0.32
N ILE A 302 -2.39 -14.48 0.91
CA ILE A 302 -1.32 -13.57 1.33
C ILE A 302 -0.03 -13.87 0.55
N VAL A 303 0.47 -12.88 -0.17
CA VAL A 303 1.83 -12.87 -0.73
C VAL A 303 2.72 -12.12 0.25
N LEU A 304 3.66 -12.82 0.88
CA LEU A 304 4.49 -12.34 1.99
C LEU A 304 5.95 -12.19 1.57
N LYS A 305 6.54 -11.02 1.83
CA LYS A 305 7.97 -10.76 1.71
C LYS A 305 8.70 -11.12 2.99
N TRP A 306 9.82 -11.82 2.86
CA TRP A 306 10.75 -12.09 3.94
C TRP A 306 11.98 -11.20 3.82
N ASP A 307 12.24 -10.39 4.84
CA ASP A 307 13.44 -9.55 4.92
C ASP A 307 14.54 -10.25 5.73
N PRO A 308 15.76 -10.38 5.18
CA PRO A 308 16.90 -10.85 5.94
C PRO A 308 17.39 -9.77 6.92
N SER A 309 17.89 -10.16 8.09
CA SER A 309 18.37 -9.26 9.14
C SER A 309 19.56 -8.37 8.75
N ASN A 310 20.20 -8.67 7.63
CA ASN A 310 21.26 -7.86 7.02
C ASN A 310 20.77 -7.02 5.85
N ALA A 311 19.45 -6.80 5.73
CA ALA A 311 18.84 -5.88 4.76
C ALA A 311 19.24 -4.43 5.06
N HIS A 312 19.63 -3.67 4.05
CA HIS A 312 19.96 -2.23 4.16
C HIS A 312 20.07 -1.54 2.81
N ASP A 313 20.04 -0.22 2.82
CA ASP A 313 20.08 0.62 1.62
C ASP A 313 21.46 0.68 0.96
N ASN A 314 21.51 1.05 -0.33
CA ASN A 314 22.75 1.26 -1.09
C ASN A 314 23.63 2.39 -0.55
N ALA A 315 23.10 3.28 0.29
CA ALA A 315 23.90 4.26 1.03
C ALA A 315 24.84 3.59 2.05
N GLN A 316 24.56 2.34 2.41
CA GLN A 316 25.33 1.54 3.35
C GLN A 316 26.06 0.41 2.61
N SER A 317 27.32 0.16 2.97
CA SER A 317 28.08 -0.98 2.45
C SER A 317 27.73 -2.26 3.18
N GLY A 318 27.72 -3.37 2.45
CA GLY A 318 27.48 -4.71 2.98
C GLY A 318 26.68 -5.55 1.99
N ILE A 319 26.91 -6.84 2.03
CA ILE A 319 26.18 -7.81 1.22
C ILE A 319 24.94 -8.20 1.99
N THR A 320 23.76 -8.13 1.35
CA THR A 320 22.50 -8.64 1.89
C THR A 320 22.31 -10.10 1.48
N ASP A 321 21.53 -10.85 2.23
CA ASP A 321 21.00 -12.15 1.79
C ASP A 321 19.84 -11.97 0.81
N ASP A 322 19.47 -13.07 0.15
CA ASP A 322 18.48 -13.08 -0.90
C ASP A 322 17.08 -12.77 -0.31
N VAL A 323 16.24 -12.03 -1.04
CA VAL A 323 14.85 -11.79 -0.64
C VAL A 323 14.00 -13.00 -1.03
N ILE A 324 13.17 -13.48 -0.12
CA ILE A 324 12.25 -14.60 -0.35
C ILE A 324 10.81 -14.07 -0.37
N ILE A 325 10.02 -14.57 -1.30
CA ILE A 325 8.59 -14.26 -1.41
C ILE A 325 7.81 -15.57 -1.30
N ASP A 326 6.87 -15.63 -0.38
CA ASP A 326 6.02 -16.80 -0.15
C ASP A 326 4.55 -16.49 -0.45
N GLY A 327 3.81 -17.44 -1.03
CA GLY A 327 2.36 -17.42 -1.12
C GLY A 327 1.74 -18.31 -0.06
N TYR A 328 0.78 -17.77 0.72
CA TYR A 328 0.03 -18.50 1.74
C TYR A 328 -1.47 -18.37 1.52
N THR A 329 -2.20 -19.51 1.58
CA THR A 329 -3.65 -19.44 1.63
C THR A 329 -4.14 -18.94 3.00
N MET A 330 -5.35 -18.37 3.03
CA MET A 330 -6.02 -17.98 4.28
C MET A 330 -6.22 -19.18 5.23
N ALA A 331 -6.21 -20.41 4.72
CA ALA A 331 -6.23 -21.62 5.52
C ALA A 331 -4.85 -22.01 6.13
N GLY A 332 -3.80 -21.23 5.89
CA GLY A 332 -2.46 -21.43 6.44
C GLY A 332 -1.58 -22.40 5.66
N LYS A 333 -1.93 -22.74 4.41
CA LYS A 333 -1.10 -23.57 3.55
C LYS A 333 -0.12 -22.68 2.78
N ARG A 334 1.19 -22.91 2.89
CA ARG A 334 2.16 -22.33 1.95
C ARG A 334 1.99 -22.96 0.58
N LEU A 335 1.74 -22.15 -0.44
CA LEU A 335 1.58 -22.59 -1.83
C LEU A 335 2.93 -22.78 -2.49
N TRP A 336 3.81 -21.78 -2.39
CA TRP A 336 5.11 -21.72 -3.04
C TRP A 336 6.06 -20.78 -2.30
N SER A 337 7.33 -20.77 -2.76
CA SER A 337 8.39 -19.88 -2.30
C SER A 337 9.28 -19.50 -3.48
N ILE A 338 9.40 -18.20 -3.76
CA ILE A 338 10.24 -17.60 -4.80
C ILE A 338 11.52 -17.07 -4.14
N ASP A 339 12.69 -17.44 -4.65
CA ASP A 339 13.99 -16.92 -4.23
C ASP A 339 14.49 -15.91 -5.28
N LEU A 340 14.55 -14.62 -4.92
CA LEU A 340 14.96 -13.57 -5.86
C LEU A 340 16.44 -13.58 -6.20
N GLY A 341 17.23 -14.33 -5.46
CA GLY A 341 18.64 -14.57 -5.74
C GLY A 341 19.57 -13.39 -5.44
N PRO A 342 20.87 -13.57 -5.73
CA PRO A 342 21.92 -12.65 -5.24
C PRO A 342 21.95 -11.30 -5.98
N ASN A 343 21.24 -11.15 -7.08
CA ASN A 343 21.25 -9.94 -7.90
C ASN A 343 20.04 -9.01 -7.63
N ILE A 344 19.26 -9.30 -6.58
CA ILE A 344 18.30 -8.40 -5.97
C ILE A 344 18.79 -8.08 -4.56
N ARG A 345 19.00 -6.80 -4.26
CA ARG A 345 19.40 -6.36 -2.91
C ARG A 345 18.19 -6.39 -1.98
N ALA A 346 18.40 -6.75 -0.70
CA ALA A 346 17.37 -6.68 0.33
C ALA A 346 17.35 -5.32 1.03
N GLY A 347 16.16 -4.80 1.27
CA GLY A 347 15.88 -3.53 1.95
C GLY A 347 14.51 -2.98 1.58
N ALA A 348 14.08 -1.94 2.27
CA ALA A 348 12.73 -1.38 2.13
C ALA A 348 12.38 -0.89 0.71
N HIS A 349 13.38 -0.60 -0.13
CA HIS A 349 13.17 0.07 -1.42
C HIS A 349 13.36 -0.83 -2.65
N TYR A 350 13.70 -2.12 -2.51
CA TYR A 350 14.20 -2.91 -3.64
C TYR A 350 13.22 -3.93 -4.21
N THR A 351 12.26 -4.36 -3.43
CA THR A 351 11.29 -5.38 -3.84
C THR A 351 9.88 -4.89 -3.56
N GLN A 352 9.14 -4.61 -4.62
CA GLN A 352 7.74 -4.21 -4.60
C GLN A 352 6.93 -5.30 -5.29
N LEU A 353 5.73 -5.57 -4.78
CA LEU A 353 4.83 -6.61 -5.24
C LEU A 353 3.67 -5.99 -6.02
N SER A 354 3.25 -6.61 -7.11
CA SER A 354 1.97 -6.34 -7.75
C SER A 354 1.17 -7.64 -7.75
N VAL A 355 0.05 -7.67 -7.04
CA VAL A 355 -0.76 -8.88 -6.84
C VAL A 355 -2.20 -8.59 -7.23
N TYR A 356 -2.65 -9.16 -8.32
CA TYR A 356 -4.02 -9.02 -8.85
C TYR A 356 -4.27 -10.01 -9.99
N ASP A 357 -5.53 -10.26 -10.33
CA ASP A 357 -5.92 -11.00 -11.54
C ASP A 357 -5.69 -10.12 -12.79
N PHE A 358 -4.47 -10.19 -13.37
CA PHE A 358 -4.08 -9.35 -14.51
C PHE A 358 -4.62 -9.85 -15.85
N ASP A 359 -4.91 -11.13 -16.02
CA ASP A 359 -5.38 -11.68 -17.29
C ASP A 359 -6.88 -12.01 -17.32
N GLY A 360 -7.56 -11.87 -16.19
CA GLY A 360 -9.00 -12.02 -16.06
C GLY A 360 -9.43 -13.49 -16.00
N ASP A 361 -8.60 -14.40 -15.51
CA ASP A 361 -8.93 -15.82 -15.37
C ASP A 361 -9.60 -16.15 -14.02
N GLY A 362 -9.67 -15.18 -13.11
CA GLY A 362 -10.25 -15.28 -11.77
C GLY A 362 -9.28 -15.76 -10.71
N LYS A 363 -7.97 -15.69 -10.97
CA LYS A 363 -6.89 -15.94 -10.02
C LYS A 363 -5.89 -14.81 -10.11
N ALA A 364 -5.32 -14.43 -8.96
CA ALA A 364 -4.32 -13.39 -8.95
C ALA A 364 -2.95 -13.92 -9.40
N GLU A 365 -2.27 -13.18 -10.25
CA GLU A 365 -0.84 -13.31 -10.53
C GLU A 365 -0.02 -12.47 -9.56
N VAL A 366 1.27 -12.78 -9.50
CA VAL A 366 2.28 -12.00 -8.78
C VAL A 366 3.31 -11.47 -9.76
N ALA A 367 3.43 -10.14 -9.85
CA ALA A 367 4.43 -9.49 -10.70
C ALA A 367 5.45 -8.75 -9.84
N LEU A 368 6.74 -8.94 -10.14
CA LEU A 368 7.82 -8.26 -9.41
C LEU A 368 9.10 -8.16 -10.24
N LYS A 369 9.98 -7.26 -9.79
CA LYS A 369 11.31 -7.10 -10.38
C LYS A 369 12.18 -8.31 -10.03
N THR A 370 12.82 -8.88 -11.06
CA THR A 370 13.72 -10.03 -10.96
C THR A 370 15.05 -9.76 -11.66
N ALA A 371 15.98 -10.70 -11.57
CA ALA A 371 17.30 -10.64 -12.18
C ALA A 371 17.85 -12.05 -12.40
N PRO A 372 19.00 -12.24 -13.11
CA PRO A 372 19.66 -13.54 -13.20
C PRO A 372 19.90 -14.16 -11.82
N GLY A 373 19.63 -15.45 -11.69
CA GLY A 373 19.73 -16.20 -10.44
C GLY A 373 18.41 -16.26 -9.64
N THR A 374 17.34 -15.58 -10.07
CA THR A 374 15.99 -15.73 -9.50
C THR A 374 15.45 -17.14 -9.80
N LYS A 375 14.85 -17.76 -8.79
CA LYS A 375 14.15 -19.04 -8.89
C LYS A 375 12.67 -18.84 -8.62
N ASP A 376 11.84 -19.39 -9.48
CA ASP A 376 10.39 -19.38 -9.34
C ASP A 376 9.88 -20.31 -8.21
N GLY A 377 8.57 -20.34 -7.98
CA GLY A 377 7.93 -21.16 -6.94
C GLY A 377 8.10 -22.67 -7.12
N THR A 378 8.56 -23.15 -8.29
CA THR A 378 8.91 -24.54 -8.54
C THR A 378 10.39 -24.85 -8.24
N GLY A 379 11.18 -23.82 -7.94
CA GLY A 379 12.63 -23.89 -7.71
C GLY A 379 13.46 -23.86 -9.00
N ALA A 380 12.84 -23.63 -10.17
CA ALA A 380 13.53 -23.47 -11.44
C ALA A 380 14.03 -22.03 -11.63
N PHE A 381 15.17 -21.84 -12.29
CA PHE A 381 15.57 -20.52 -12.74
C PHE A 381 14.60 -19.99 -13.81
N LEU A 382 14.51 -18.67 -13.91
CA LEU A 382 13.71 -18.03 -14.94
C LEU A 382 14.21 -18.44 -16.34
N SER A 383 13.28 -18.67 -17.25
CA SER A 383 13.60 -19.29 -18.56
C SER A 383 12.88 -18.62 -19.74
N LYS A 384 12.15 -17.51 -19.50
CA LYS A 384 11.40 -16.82 -20.55
C LYS A 384 12.02 -15.48 -20.90
N GLY A 385 11.66 -14.96 -22.04
CA GLY A 385 12.14 -13.67 -22.54
C GLY A 385 13.67 -13.53 -22.45
N PRO A 386 14.20 -12.41 -21.95
CA PRO A 386 15.64 -12.20 -21.82
C PRO A 386 16.32 -13.16 -20.85
N ALA A 387 15.62 -13.63 -19.81
CA ALA A 387 16.18 -14.57 -18.84
C ALA A 387 16.56 -15.92 -19.44
N ALA A 388 15.98 -16.33 -20.58
CA ALA A 388 16.27 -17.61 -21.23
C ALA A 388 17.72 -17.78 -21.69
N THR A 389 18.49 -16.71 -21.82
CA THR A 389 19.85 -16.72 -22.36
C THR A 389 20.91 -16.16 -21.43
N ASP A 390 20.48 -15.56 -20.30
CA ASP A 390 21.39 -14.97 -19.32
C ASP A 390 22.01 -16.04 -18.39
N ASP A 391 23.16 -15.73 -17.81
CA ASP A 391 23.88 -16.62 -16.91
C ASP A 391 23.33 -16.48 -15.47
N ASP A 392 22.54 -17.43 -15.03
CA ASP A 392 21.98 -17.50 -13.69
C ASP A 392 23.01 -17.62 -12.56
N THR A 393 24.26 -17.96 -12.88
CA THR A 393 25.36 -18.04 -11.92
C THR A 393 26.16 -16.74 -11.81
N ALA A 394 25.89 -15.77 -12.68
CA ALA A 394 26.58 -14.48 -12.68
C ALA A 394 26.19 -13.65 -11.44
N ILE A 395 27.18 -13.05 -10.81
CA ILE A 395 27.01 -12.16 -9.65
C ILE A 395 27.37 -10.73 -10.06
N TYR A 396 26.38 -9.87 -10.10
CA TYR A 396 26.54 -8.47 -10.51
C TYR A 396 26.78 -7.52 -9.32
N ARG A 397 26.53 -7.97 -8.10
CA ARG A 397 26.84 -7.18 -6.90
C ARG A 397 28.35 -7.00 -6.72
N ASN A 398 28.76 -5.78 -6.40
CA ASN A 398 30.15 -5.45 -6.13
C ASN A 398 30.55 -5.80 -4.68
N THR A 399 31.80 -5.52 -4.29
CA THR A 399 32.31 -5.80 -2.95
C THR A 399 31.64 -5.00 -1.84
N SER A 400 31.01 -3.87 -2.17
CA SER A 400 30.17 -3.07 -1.25
C SER A 400 28.73 -3.58 -1.17
N GLY A 401 28.38 -4.65 -1.89
CA GLY A 401 27.03 -5.22 -1.90
C GLY A 401 26.03 -4.47 -2.80
N THR A 402 26.43 -3.38 -3.48
CA THR A 402 25.56 -2.67 -4.42
C THR A 402 25.57 -3.34 -5.80
N ILE A 403 24.45 -3.21 -6.52
CA ILE A 403 24.26 -3.81 -7.85
C ILE A 403 24.11 -2.67 -8.84
N LEU A 404 25.18 -2.31 -9.54
CA LEU A 404 25.22 -1.17 -10.44
C LEU A 404 25.16 -1.55 -11.93
N THR A 405 25.25 -2.83 -12.23
CA THR A 405 25.25 -3.40 -13.59
C THR A 405 24.47 -4.71 -13.62
N GLY A 406 24.32 -5.29 -14.80
CA GLY A 406 23.64 -6.57 -15.00
C GLY A 406 22.21 -6.42 -15.50
N PRO A 407 21.64 -7.52 -16.04
CA PRO A 407 20.27 -7.55 -16.51
C PRO A 407 19.25 -7.33 -15.36
N GLU A 408 18.12 -6.76 -15.73
CA GLU A 408 16.97 -6.55 -14.84
C GLU A 408 15.71 -6.92 -15.59
N TYR A 409 14.81 -7.63 -14.94
CA TYR A 409 13.57 -8.09 -15.56
C TYR A 409 12.35 -7.63 -14.74
N MET A 410 11.21 -7.65 -15.42
CA MET A 410 9.89 -7.74 -14.79
C MET A 410 9.34 -9.13 -15.14
N THR A 411 8.94 -9.88 -14.12
CA THR A 411 8.41 -11.25 -14.27
C THR A 411 7.02 -11.33 -13.66
N VAL A 412 6.12 -12.03 -14.33
CA VAL A 412 4.81 -12.43 -13.82
C VAL A 412 4.84 -13.91 -13.47
N PHE A 413 4.33 -14.23 -12.30
CA PHE A 413 4.24 -15.58 -11.76
C PHE A 413 2.78 -15.99 -11.55
N ASP A 414 2.48 -17.24 -11.81
CA ASP A 414 1.18 -17.87 -11.50
C ASP A 414 0.91 -17.86 -9.99
N GLY A 415 -0.23 -17.33 -9.59
CA GLY A 415 -0.55 -17.16 -8.17
C GLY A 415 -0.68 -18.48 -7.40
N ALA A 416 -1.20 -19.52 -8.02
CA ALA A 416 -1.42 -20.81 -7.35
C ALA A 416 -0.12 -21.60 -7.15
N THR A 417 0.87 -21.43 -8.02
CA THR A 417 2.10 -22.27 -8.06
C THR A 417 3.40 -21.51 -7.92
N GLY A 418 3.38 -20.17 -8.05
CA GLY A 418 4.58 -19.34 -8.11
C GLY A 418 5.45 -19.57 -9.36
N LYS A 419 4.94 -20.30 -10.36
CA LYS A 419 5.67 -20.61 -11.58
C LYS A 419 5.77 -19.39 -12.48
N GLU A 420 6.93 -19.21 -13.13
CA GLU A 420 7.11 -18.18 -14.15
C GLU A 420 6.08 -18.33 -15.29
N LEU A 421 5.29 -17.26 -15.54
CA LEU A 421 4.37 -17.16 -16.67
C LEU A 421 4.98 -16.43 -17.85
N ASP A 422 5.59 -15.25 -17.62
CA ASP A 422 6.32 -14.51 -18.65
C ASP A 422 7.33 -13.54 -18.00
N THR A 423 8.37 -13.18 -18.76
CA THR A 423 9.45 -12.28 -18.33
C THR A 423 9.85 -11.37 -19.45
N ILE A 424 9.91 -10.07 -19.19
CA ILE A 424 10.44 -9.05 -20.11
C ILE A 424 11.62 -8.32 -19.48
N GLU A 425 12.40 -7.64 -20.31
CA GLU A 425 13.37 -6.67 -19.85
C GLU A 425 12.67 -5.61 -18.98
N TYR A 426 13.28 -5.22 -17.84
CA TYR A 426 12.67 -4.22 -16.97
C TYR A 426 12.41 -2.93 -17.76
N PRO A 427 11.20 -2.36 -17.72
CA PRO A 427 10.79 -1.32 -18.66
C PRO A 427 11.67 -0.08 -18.69
N PHE A 428 12.34 0.21 -17.58
CA PHE A 428 13.31 1.29 -17.48
C PHE A 428 14.59 0.80 -16.81
N LEU A 429 15.55 0.42 -17.61
CA LEU A 429 16.83 -0.15 -17.15
C LEU A 429 17.65 0.85 -16.35
N ARG A 430 18.52 0.32 -15.50
CA ARG A 430 19.50 1.14 -14.81
C ARG A 430 20.48 1.81 -15.78
N SER A 431 21.01 2.94 -15.36
CA SER A 431 22.03 3.68 -16.07
C SER A 431 23.16 4.05 -15.11
N ALA A 432 24.13 4.88 -15.53
CA ALA A 432 25.11 5.38 -14.58
C ALA A 432 24.43 6.05 -13.39
N ALA A 433 24.84 5.71 -12.16
CA ALA A 433 24.22 6.22 -10.94
C ALA A 433 24.19 7.75 -10.87
N THR A 434 25.19 8.41 -11.48
CA THR A 434 25.25 9.87 -11.61
C THR A 434 24.08 10.48 -12.37
N ASN A 435 23.42 9.74 -13.25
CA ASN A 435 22.21 10.18 -13.95
C ASN A 435 21.00 10.27 -13.01
N TRP A 436 21.11 9.71 -11.80
CA TRP A 436 20.10 9.70 -10.76
C TRP A 436 20.47 10.58 -9.57
N GLY A 437 21.66 11.22 -9.62
CA GLY A 437 22.10 12.21 -8.62
C GLY A 437 22.91 11.65 -7.46
N ASP A 438 23.44 10.42 -7.57
CA ASP A 438 24.41 9.85 -6.61
C ASP A 438 25.46 8.98 -7.33
N THR A 439 26.33 8.31 -6.58
CA THR A 439 27.37 7.42 -7.12
C THR A 439 27.25 6.00 -6.65
N THR A 440 26.34 5.71 -5.75
CA THR A 440 26.15 4.40 -5.10
C THR A 440 24.98 3.60 -5.73
N GLY A 441 24.19 4.24 -6.59
CA GLY A 441 22.94 3.68 -7.12
C GLY A 441 21.78 3.76 -6.13
N ASN A 442 21.94 4.45 -4.99
CA ASN A 442 20.90 4.53 -3.97
C ASN A 442 19.62 5.18 -4.50
N ARG A 443 19.73 6.23 -5.31
CA ARG A 443 18.56 6.93 -5.87
C ARG A 443 17.93 6.19 -7.03
N GLN A 444 18.73 5.52 -7.89
CA GLN A 444 18.16 4.75 -8.99
C GLN A 444 17.49 3.44 -8.54
N ASP A 445 17.93 2.87 -7.44
CA ASP A 445 17.37 1.62 -6.91
C ASP A 445 16.33 1.89 -5.80
N ARG A 446 15.56 2.95 -5.95
CA ARG A 446 14.37 3.29 -5.19
C ARG A 446 13.13 2.94 -6.01
N PHE A 447 12.42 1.90 -5.60
CA PHE A 447 11.28 1.39 -6.35
C PHE A 447 9.98 1.62 -5.58
N ASN A 448 8.91 1.90 -6.34
CA ASN A 448 7.52 1.85 -5.91
C ASN A 448 6.80 0.89 -6.85
N GLY A 449 5.78 0.20 -6.41
CA GLY A 449 5.05 -0.74 -7.26
C GLY A 449 3.74 -1.19 -6.68
N GLY A 450 2.86 -1.60 -7.57
CA GLY A 450 1.51 -2.07 -7.34
C GLY A 450 0.79 -2.23 -8.66
N PHE A 451 -0.52 -2.08 -8.67
CA PHE A 451 -1.31 -2.07 -9.89
C PHE A 451 -2.28 -0.89 -9.92
N ALA A 452 -2.76 -0.55 -11.13
CA ALA A 452 -3.79 0.45 -11.32
C ALA A 452 -4.58 0.17 -12.60
N PHE A 453 -5.77 0.74 -12.71
CA PHE A 453 -6.62 0.66 -13.89
C PHE A 453 -6.31 1.83 -14.84
N VAL A 454 -5.15 1.77 -15.49
CA VAL A 454 -4.69 2.81 -16.41
C VAL A 454 -5.16 2.53 -17.84
N LYS A 455 -5.06 3.51 -18.73
CA LYS A 455 -5.36 3.33 -20.15
C LYS A 455 -4.44 2.28 -20.78
N ASP A 456 -5.05 1.34 -21.50
CA ASP A 456 -4.34 0.36 -22.31
C ASP A 456 -4.39 0.83 -23.78
N ALA A 457 -3.23 1.06 -24.38
CA ALA A 457 -3.11 1.66 -25.71
C ALA A 457 -3.95 2.95 -25.91
N GLY A 458 -4.05 3.77 -24.86
CA GLY A 458 -4.79 5.04 -24.86
C GLY A 458 -6.30 4.92 -24.63
N VAL A 459 -6.80 3.73 -24.28
CA VAL A 459 -8.24 3.48 -24.01
C VAL A 459 -8.42 3.09 -22.54
N ALA A 460 -9.39 3.70 -21.85
CA ALA A 460 -9.84 3.28 -20.53
C ALA A 460 -10.60 1.96 -20.65
N THR A 461 -9.94 0.85 -20.31
CA THR A 461 -10.50 -0.50 -20.48
C THR A 461 -11.11 -1.05 -19.18
N GLY A 462 -10.86 -0.41 -18.04
CA GLY A 462 -11.21 -0.93 -16.72
C GLY A 462 -10.46 -2.21 -16.34
N LEU A 463 -9.42 -2.59 -17.08
CA LEU A 463 -8.59 -3.75 -16.80
C LEU A 463 -7.32 -3.33 -16.04
N PRO A 464 -6.84 -4.16 -15.09
CA PRO A 464 -5.69 -3.83 -14.26
C PRO A 464 -4.40 -3.84 -15.09
N SER A 465 -3.45 -2.98 -14.72
CA SER A 465 -2.09 -2.94 -15.27
C SER A 465 -1.08 -2.93 -14.14
N ILE A 466 0.05 -3.61 -14.34
CA ILE A 466 1.17 -3.63 -13.41
C ILE A 466 1.85 -2.26 -13.47
N ILE A 467 2.05 -1.62 -12.31
CA ILE A 467 2.72 -0.33 -12.20
C ILE A 467 4.05 -0.51 -11.48
N SER A 468 5.11 0.03 -12.04
CA SER A 468 6.43 0.03 -11.40
C SER A 468 7.12 1.38 -11.57
N GLY A 469 7.52 1.97 -10.44
CA GLY A 469 8.29 3.21 -10.37
C GLY A 469 9.75 2.92 -10.06
N ARG A 470 10.67 3.74 -10.61
CA ARG A 470 12.11 3.72 -10.30
C ARG A 470 12.61 5.13 -10.08
N GLY A 471 13.27 5.38 -8.95
CA GLY A 471 13.77 6.69 -8.54
C GLY A 471 12.62 7.64 -8.17
N TYR A 472 12.87 8.60 -7.30
CA TYR A 472 11.87 9.62 -6.96
C TYR A 472 12.47 10.88 -6.32
N TYR A 473 13.78 10.96 -6.15
CA TYR A 473 14.47 12.16 -5.64
C TYR A 473 14.71 13.21 -6.73
N THR A 474 15.59 12.91 -7.69
CA THR A 474 15.96 13.83 -8.77
C THR A 474 15.35 13.41 -10.10
N ARG A 475 15.45 12.14 -10.44
CA ARG A 475 14.81 11.52 -11.60
C ARG A 475 13.79 10.52 -11.10
N GLN A 476 12.65 10.49 -11.74
CA GLN A 476 11.57 9.54 -11.50
C GLN A 476 11.12 8.94 -12.81
N THR A 477 11.01 7.64 -12.85
CA THR A 477 10.39 6.91 -13.95
C THR A 477 9.26 6.05 -13.44
N ILE A 478 8.18 5.96 -14.20
CA ILE A 478 7.03 5.11 -13.90
C ILE A 478 6.70 4.35 -15.18
N SER A 479 6.43 3.06 -15.04
CA SER A 479 6.09 2.18 -16.15
C SER A 479 4.77 1.49 -15.86
N ALA A 480 3.91 1.41 -16.87
CA ALA A 480 2.75 0.53 -16.87
C ALA A 480 3.00 -0.64 -17.83
N MET A 481 2.57 -1.82 -17.40
CA MET A 481 2.66 -3.06 -18.17
C MET A 481 1.33 -3.79 -18.11
N THR A 482 0.99 -4.46 -19.18
CA THR A 482 -0.19 -5.32 -19.24
C THR A 482 0.23 -6.78 -19.29
N PHE A 483 -0.50 -7.64 -18.60
CA PHE A 483 -0.41 -9.08 -18.78
C PHE A 483 -1.74 -9.58 -19.35
N ARG A 484 -1.73 -10.04 -20.59
CA ARG A 484 -2.93 -10.45 -21.32
C ARG A 484 -2.66 -11.70 -22.13
N ASN A 485 -3.54 -12.69 -22.02
CA ASN A 485 -3.39 -13.95 -22.76
C ASN A 485 -2.02 -14.62 -22.58
N GLY A 486 -1.46 -14.55 -21.38
CA GLY A 486 -0.16 -15.12 -21.04
C GLY A 486 1.05 -14.33 -21.57
N VAL A 487 0.87 -13.09 -22.03
CA VAL A 487 1.94 -12.22 -22.55
C VAL A 487 2.05 -10.97 -21.70
N LEU A 488 3.24 -10.75 -21.14
CA LEU A 488 3.60 -9.51 -20.45
C LEU A 488 4.14 -8.50 -21.49
N ALA A 489 3.57 -7.32 -21.52
CA ALA A 489 3.95 -6.28 -22.47
C ALA A 489 4.04 -4.90 -21.78
N LYS A 490 5.03 -4.10 -22.22
CA LYS A 490 5.15 -2.71 -21.81
C LYS A 490 4.05 -1.90 -22.50
N ASN A 491 3.24 -1.18 -21.71
CA ASN A 491 2.21 -0.28 -22.20
C ASN A 491 2.82 1.12 -22.44
N TRP A 492 3.25 1.78 -21.38
CA TRP A 492 3.89 3.09 -21.47
C TRP A 492 4.99 3.28 -20.42
N VAL A 493 5.82 4.30 -20.60
CA VAL A 493 6.86 4.72 -19.65
C VAL A 493 6.85 6.24 -19.55
N TYR A 494 6.74 6.75 -18.33
CA TYR A 494 7.01 8.14 -17.97
C TYR A 494 8.46 8.27 -17.48
N ASP A 495 9.15 9.34 -17.88
CA ASP A 495 10.48 9.72 -17.40
C ASP A 495 10.54 11.22 -17.18
N SER A 496 10.80 11.64 -15.96
CA SER A 496 10.84 13.05 -15.57
C SER A 496 12.01 13.84 -16.19
N VAL A 497 12.96 13.17 -16.80
CA VAL A 497 14.15 13.74 -17.50
C VAL A 497 14.78 14.90 -16.72
N SER A 498 14.98 14.75 -15.43
CA SER A 498 15.71 15.70 -14.56
C SER A 498 15.29 17.20 -14.66
N ALA A 499 14.14 17.51 -15.23
CA ALA A 499 13.73 18.89 -15.50
C ALA A 499 13.16 19.61 -14.25
N ILE A 500 12.81 18.87 -13.21
CA ILE A 500 12.27 19.44 -11.98
C ILE A 500 13.30 19.28 -10.86
N PRO A 501 13.87 20.37 -10.34
CA PRO A 501 14.72 20.31 -9.16
C PRO A 501 13.97 19.60 -8.04
N ASN A 502 14.61 18.62 -7.38
CA ASN A 502 14.08 17.90 -6.23
C ASN A 502 12.97 16.86 -6.50
N GLY A 503 12.89 16.26 -7.68
CA GLY A 503 11.97 15.15 -8.02
C GLY A 503 10.61 15.17 -7.30
N GLY A 504 9.49 15.14 -7.96
CA GLY A 504 8.17 15.23 -7.30
C GLY A 504 7.66 13.94 -6.67
N GLY A 505 8.51 12.91 -6.53
CA GLY A 505 8.12 11.60 -6.01
C GLY A 505 8.22 11.47 -4.49
N CYS A 506 7.38 10.59 -3.94
CA CYS A 506 7.35 10.22 -2.53
C CYS A 506 7.93 8.81 -2.33
N HIS A 507 8.21 8.42 -1.09
CA HIS A 507 8.52 7.03 -0.74
C HIS A 507 7.32 6.07 -0.88
N SER A 508 6.21 6.56 -1.38
CA SER A 508 4.97 5.83 -1.64
C SER A 508 4.36 6.28 -2.97
N MET A 509 3.44 5.54 -3.49
CA MET A 509 2.71 5.81 -4.74
C MET A 509 1.26 5.35 -4.55
N MET A 510 0.33 6.11 -5.09
CA MET A 510 -1.10 5.82 -5.05
C MET A 510 -1.70 5.94 -6.45
N ALA A 511 -2.89 5.40 -6.64
CA ALA A 511 -3.67 5.53 -7.86
C ALA A 511 -5.11 5.91 -7.55
N ALA A 512 -5.68 6.78 -8.37
CA ALA A 512 -7.09 7.16 -8.30
C ALA A 512 -7.52 7.75 -9.64
N ASP A 513 -8.79 7.58 -10.03
CA ASP A 513 -9.42 8.27 -11.15
C ASP A 513 -9.72 9.72 -10.72
N VAL A 514 -8.82 10.66 -11.06
CA VAL A 514 -8.90 12.05 -10.56
C VAL A 514 -9.73 12.97 -11.45
N ASP A 515 -10.13 12.52 -12.64
CA ASP A 515 -10.91 13.30 -13.60
C ASP A 515 -12.18 12.59 -14.11
N ALA A 516 -12.49 11.43 -13.51
CA ALA A 516 -13.67 10.63 -13.79
C ALA A 516 -13.78 10.18 -15.26
N ASP A 517 -12.64 9.83 -15.88
CA ASP A 517 -12.61 9.36 -17.26
C ASP A 517 -12.62 7.82 -17.37
N GLY A 518 -12.71 7.10 -16.25
CA GLY A 518 -12.73 5.65 -16.16
C GLY A 518 -11.34 5.02 -16.18
N ALA A 519 -10.27 5.79 -15.98
CA ALA A 519 -8.92 5.27 -15.81
C ALA A 519 -8.19 6.02 -14.69
N GLN A 520 -7.38 5.29 -13.93
CA GLN A 520 -6.70 5.87 -12.79
C GLN A 520 -5.41 6.59 -13.19
N GLU A 521 -5.19 7.77 -12.65
CA GLU A 521 -3.92 8.46 -12.64
C GLU A 521 -2.99 7.88 -11.59
N ILE A 522 -1.68 8.00 -11.84
CA ILE A 522 -0.64 7.63 -10.88
C ILE A 522 -0.18 8.88 -10.14
N ILE A 523 -0.24 8.81 -8.82
CA ILE A 523 0.12 9.90 -7.93
C ILE A 523 1.33 9.45 -7.09
N PRO A 524 2.57 9.83 -7.46
CA PRO A 524 3.76 9.44 -6.75
C PRO A 524 4.21 10.44 -5.68
N GLY A 525 3.38 11.39 -5.29
CA GLY A 525 3.68 12.44 -4.31
C GLY A 525 3.17 13.81 -4.75
N ALA A 526 4.07 14.78 -4.90
CA ALA A 526 3.74 16.17 -5.28
C ALA A 526 3.22 16.32 -6.72
N ARG A 527 3.16 15.26 -7.51
CA ARG A 527 2.73 15.28 -8.92
C ARG A 527 1.69 14.24 -9.24
N THR A 528 1.04 14.43 -10.38
CA THR A 528 0.12 13.48 -10.98
C THR A 528 0.55 13.17 -12.41
N ILE A 529 0.54 11.89 -12.77
CA ILE A 529 0.82 11.35 -14.10
C ILE A 529 -0.48 10.78 -14.66
N ASN A 530 -0.86 11.22 -15.85
CA ASN A 530 -2.06 10.73 -16.53
C ASN A 530 -2.03 9.21 -16.71
N SER A 531 -3.18 8.63 -16.80
CA SER A 531 -3.39 7.19 -17.03
C SER A 531 -2.78 6.64 -18.33
N ASP A 532 -2.38 7.52 -19.27
CA ASP A 532 -1.64 7.19 -20.50
C ASP A 532 -0.12 7.40 -20.38
N GLY A 533 0.39 7.73 -19.18
CA GLY A 533 1.81 7.97 -18.91
C GLY A 533 2.30 9.37 -19.22
N THR A 534 1.45 10.28 -19.66
CA THR A 534 1.83 11.68 -19.88
C THR A 534 1.83 12.47 -18.57
N PHE A 535 2.71 13.49 -18.47
CA PHE A 535 2.73 14.39 -17.32
C PHE A 535 1.44 15.20 -17.23
N ARG A 536 0.83 15.24 -16.04
CA ARG A 536 -0.36 16.05 -15.77
C ARG A 536 -0.05 17.36 -15.08
N CYS A 537 0.47 17.28 -13.85
CA CYS A 537 0.76 18.46 -13.06
C CYS A 537 1.73 18.15 -11.89
N ASP A 538 2.24 19.20 -11.23
CA ASP A 538 3.12 19.10 -10.06
C ASP A 538 2.84 20.28 -9.13
N SER A 539 2.69 20.04 -7.82
CA SER A 539 2.47 21.09 -6.82
C SER A 539 3.75 21.93 -6.55
N GLY A 540 4.91 21.46 -7.02
CA GLY A 540 6.20 22.12 -6.81
C GLY A 540 6.84 21.88 -5.45
N MET A 541 6.25 21.04 -4.61
CA MET A 541 6.74 20.77 -3.25
C MET A 541 7.90 19.77 -3.17
N GLY A 542 8.16 19.03 -4.26
CA GLY A 542 9.29 18.12 -4.38
C GLY A 542 9.12 16.80 -3.65
N HIS A 543 10.25 16.18 -3.27
CA HIS A 543 10.28 14.86 -2.66
C HIS A 543 9.74 14.85 -1.23
N GLY A 544 9.03 13.74 -0.87
CA GLY A 544 8.47 13.52 0.46
C GLY A 544 8.40 12.05 0.88
N ASP A 545 8.02 11.81 2.13
CA ASP A 545 8.09 10.51 2.79
C ASP A 545 6.72 9.81 2.96
N ALA A 546 5.64 10.56 2.99
CA ALA A 546 4.30 10.00 3.17
C ALA A 546 3.26 10.81 2.40
N MET A 547 2.16 10.15 2.05
CA MET A 547 1.06 10.75 1.33
C MET A 547 -0.24 9.99 1.56
N ASP A 548 -1.37 10.67 1.42
CA ASP A 548 -2.72 10.11 1.36
C ASP A 548 -3.47 10.67 0.16
N VAL A 549 -4.29 9.84 -0.48
CA VAL A 549 -5.05 10.19 -1.68
C VAL A 549 -6.49 9.70 -1.54
N SER A 550 -7.43 10.62 -1.39
CA SER A 550 -8.86 10.35 -1.22
C SER A 550 -9.67 11.64 -1.39
N GLU A 551 -10.98 11.59 -1.22
CA GLU A 551 -11.80 12.79 -1.01
C GLU A 551 -11.59 13.33 0.43
N LEU A 552 -10.48 14.00 0.67
CA LEU A 552 -10.10 14.55 1.99
C LEU A 552 -10.84 15.85 2.31
N ILE A 553 -11.36 16.55 1.30
CA ILE A 553 -12.16 17.77 1.41
C ILE A 553 -13.49 17.54 0.71
N PRO A 554 -14.61 17.48 1.43
CA PRO A 554 -15.89 17.13 0.85
C PRO A 554 -16.28 17.97 -0.38
N GLY A 555 -16.64 17.32 -1.46
CA GLY A 555 -17.06 17.96 -2.72
C GLY A 555 -15.95 18.59 -3.54
N LYS A 556 -14.67 18.32 -3.21
CA LYS A 556 -13.50 18.78 -3.97
C LYS A 556 -12.93 17.71 -4.92
N GLY A 557 -13.48 16.50 -4.90
CA GLY A 557 -12.90 15.37 -5.60
C GLY A 557 -11.63 14.86 -4.92
N ILE A 558 -10.84 14.09 -5.66
CA ILE A 558 -9.62 13.48 -5.12
C ILE A 558 -8.60 14.55 -4.75
N THR A 559 -8.17 14.49 -3.52
CA THR A 559 -7.19 15.39 -2.91
C THR A 559 -5.97 14.57 -2.50
N THR A 560 -4.78 15.11 -2.76
CA THR A 560 -3.52 14.56 -2.24
C THR A 560 -3.11 15.35 -1.01
N PHE A 561 -2.77 14.67 0.07
CA PHE A 561 -1.97 15.20 1.17
C PHE A 561 -0.56 14.62 1.07
N SER A 562 0.46 15.44 1.23
CA SER A 562 1.85 15.02 1.19
C SER A 562 2.69 15.74 2.23
N ILE A 563 3.71 15.05 2.72
CA ILE A 563 4.77 15.63 3.54
C ILE A 563 6.06 15.69 2.74
N HIS A 564 6.93 16.66 3.06
CA HIS A 564 8.08 16.98 2.23
C HIS A 564 9.39 17.03 3.02
N GLU A 565 10.44 16.47 2.41
CA GLU A 565 11.80 16.47 2.94
C GLU A 565 12.54 17.77 2.56
N SER A 566 12.63 18.07 1.26
CA SER A 566 13.52 19.12 0.75
C SER A 566 13.08 20.53 1.12
N LEU A 567 11.78 20.84 1.02
CA LEU A 567 11.20 22.13 1.41
C LEU A 567 10.74 22.11 2.87
N GLY A 568 10.72 20.93 3.49
CA GLY A 568 10.14 20.69 4.79
C GLY A 568 8.63 20.95 4.82
N GLY A 569 7.92 20.33 5.76
CA GLY A 569 6.53 20.65 5.95
C GLY A 569 5.55 19.69 5.28
N GLN A 570 4.37 20.22 4.97
CA GLN A 570 3.24 19.47 4.44
C GLN A 570 2.38 20.33 3.53
N ASP A 571 1.70 19.70 2.58
CA ASP A 571 0.68 20.36 1.77
C ASP A 571 -0.52 19.46 1.51
N SER A 572 -1.62 20.07 1.11
CA SER A 572 -2.73 19.42 0.46
C SER A 572 -3.04 20.12 -0.85
N HIS A 573 -3.26 19.34 -1.89
CA HIS A 573 -3.58 19.86 -3.21
C HIS A 573 -4.62 18.99 -3.93
N ASP A 574 -5.33 19.58 -4.87
CA ASP A 574 -6.23 18.89 -5.78
C ASP A 574 -5.43 17.96 -6.68
N ALA A 575 -5.74 16.68 -6.69
CA ALA A 575 -4.94 15.66 -7.39
C ALA A 575 -5.04 15.80 -8.92
N SER A 576 -6.13 16.37 -9.45
CA SER A 576 -6.34 16.55 -10.88
C SER A 576 -5.56 17.74 -11.46
N THR A 577 -5.36 18.79 -10.67
CA THR A 577 -4.75 20.06 -11.13
C THR A 577 -3.48 20.45 -10.41
N CYS A 578 -3.09 19.73 -9.35
CA CYS A 578 -2.02 20.05 -8.39
C CYS A 578 -2.16 21.44 -7.74
N LYS A 579 -3.35 22.03 -7.80
CA LYS A 579 -3.60 23.31 -7.15
C LYS A 579 -3.63 23.13 -5.64
N THR A 580 -2.77 23.86 -4.95
CA THR A 580 -2.62 23.81 -3.49
C THR A 580 -3.89 24.30 -2.78
N ASN A 581 -4.38 23.53 -1.81
CA ASN A 581 -5.41 23.93 -0.85
C ASN A 581 -4.77 24.67 0.33
N PHE A 582 -3.71 24.10 0.91
CA PHE A 582 -2.86 24.75 1.87
C PHE A 582 -1.41 24.25 1.75
N VAL A 583 -0.47 24.99 2.32
CA VAL A 583 0.92 24.58 2.47
C VAL A 583 1.49 25.11 3.80
N ILE A 584 2.22 24.26 4.50
CA ILE A 584 3.07 24.64 5.63
C ILE A 584 4.48 24.23 5.23
N THR A 585 5.42 25.19 5.19
CA THR A 585 6.82 24.93 4.86
C THR A 585 7.70 25.16 6.08
N ASN A 586 8.72 24.33 6.23
CA ASN A 586 9.74 24.47 7.26
C ASN A 586 11.10 24.02 6.68
N PRO A 587 11.73 24.87 5.85
CA PRO A 587 12.93 24.51 5.13
C PRO A 587 14.05 24.02 6.04
N GLY A 588 14.67 22.90 5.68
CA GLY A 588 15.74 22.28 6.45
C GLY A 588 15.26 21.34 7.57
N GLN A 589 13.96 21.11 7.65
CA GLN A 589 13.39 20.06 8.51
C GLN A 589 12.80 18.96 7.61
N ASP A 590 13.24 17.74 7.84
CA ASP A 590 12.60 16.55 7.29
C ASP A 590 11.35 16.23 8.11
N THR A 591 10.20 16.05 7.44
CA THR A 591 8.92 15.82 8.11
C THR A 591 8.67 14.35 8.42
N GLY A 592 9.26 13.43 7.67
CA GLY A 592 9.31 11.99 7.90
C GLY A 592 7.98 11.23 7.85
N ARG A 593 6.96 11.67 8.56
CA ARG A 593 5.63 11.02 8.61
C ARG A 593 4.51 12.05 8.69
N GLY A 594 3.39 11.73 8.07
CA GLY A 594 2.16 12.53 8.11
C GLY A 594 0.96 11.72 7.67
N ARG A 595 -0.24 12.22 7.96
CA ARG A 595 -1.50 11.52 7.75
C ARG A 595 -2.63 12.50 7.49
N ALA A 596 -3.52 12.14 6.56
CA ALA A 596 -4.76 12.86 6.33
C ALA A 596 -5.96 11.92 6.48
N GLU A 597 -6.85 12.19 7.49
CA GLU A 597 -7.93 11.27 7.76
C GLU A 597 -9.08 11.86 8.58
N TYR A 598 -10.24 11.23 8.47
CA TYR A 598 -11.43 11.48 9.29
C TYR A 598 -11.36 10.63 10.56
N VAL A 599 -11.08 11.24 11.72
CA VAL A 599 -10.66 10.48 12.92
C VAL A 599 -11.44 10.78 14.19
N SER A 600 -12.38 11.71 14.21
CA SER A 600 -13.00 12.11 15.47
C SER A 600 -14.39 12.72 15.31
N ALA A 601 -15.30 12.33 16.19
CA ALA A 601 -16.64 12.90 16.31
C ALA A 601 -16.61 14.43 16.47
N GLY A 602 -17.47 15.10 15.74
CA GLY A 602 -17.55 16.57 15.68
C GLY A 602 -16.68 17.21 14.60
N ASN A 603 -15.86 16.43 13.90
CA ASN A 603 -15.05 16.84 12.76
C ASN A 603 -15.43 16.12 11.47
N ASP A 604 -16.69 15.83 11.31
CA ASP A 604 -17.33 15.19 10.17
C ASP A 604 -17.30 16.03 8.88
N LYS A 605 -16.78 17.26 8.97
CA LYS A 605 -16.78 18.19 7.84
C LYS A 605 -15.59 18.01 6.91
N MET A 606 -14.45 17.53 7.40
CA MET A 606 -13.22 17.48 6.64
C MET A 606 -12.16 16.59 7.32
N ALA A 607 -11.28 15.98 6.53
CA ALA A 607 -10.15 15.24 7.07
C ALA A 607 -9.14 16.15 7.79
N SER A 608 -8.51 15.61 8.83
CA SER A 608 -7.37 16.23 9.51
C SER A 608 -6.09 15.90 8.75
N CYS A 609 -5.32 16.91 8.39
CA CYS A 609 -3.98 16.78 7.81
C CYS A 609 -2.94 17.02 8.89
N VAL A 610 -2.15 15.99 9.24
CA VAL A 610 -1.32 15.94 10.45
C VAL A 610 0.11 15.53 10.11
N SER A 611 1.07 16.28 10.59
CA SER A 611 2.49 15.88 10.64
C SER A 611 3.17 16.49 11.85
N SER A 612 4.47 16.26 12.00
CA SER A 612 5.30 16.96 13.00
C SER A 612 5.34 18.49 12.80
N GLN A 613 4.92 18.98 11.64
CA GLN A 613 4.96 20.41 11.29
C GLN A 613 3.64 21.14 11.59
N GLY A 614 2.55 20.40 11.86
CA GLY A 614 1.28 21.00 12.21
C GLY A 614 0.10 20.05 12.12
N VAL A 615 -1.01 20.50 12.70
CA VAL A 615 -2.32 19.83 12.69
C VAL A 615 -3.34 20.86 12.20
N VAL A 616 -3.84 20.66 11.00
CA VAL A 616 -4.84 21.52 10.37
C VAL A 616 -5.88 20.65 9.66
N PHE A 617 -7.04 21.19 9.35
CA PHE A 617 -7.92 20.56 8.35
C PHE A 617 -7.27 20.59 6.97
N CYS A 618 -7.65 19.66 6.09
CA CYS A 618 -7.01 19.54 4.77
C CYS A 618 -7.26 20.71 3.81
N ASP A 619 -8.07 21.71 4.22
CA ASP A 619 -8.18 23.02 3.56
C ASP A 619 -7.27 24.09 4.19
N GLY A 620 -6.50 23.74 5.22
CA GLY A 620 -5.62 24.64 5.97
C GLY A 620 -6.29 25.35 7.15
N SER A 621 -7.57 25.15 7.41
CA SER A 621 -8.27 25.76 8.54
C SER A 621 -7.82 25.13 9.87
N ALA A 622 -7.85 25.92 10.93
CA ALA A 622 -7.41 25.50 12.27
C ALA A 622 -8.49 24.71 13.00
N GLY A 623 -8.09 23.95 14.01
CA GLY A 623 -8.99 23.24 14.93
C GLY A 623 -9.20 21.76 14.60
N ALA A 624 -8.42 21.22 13.67
CA ALA A 624 -8.45 19.81 13.35
C ALA A 624 -8.01 18.95 14.54
N PRO A 625 -8.61 17.76 14.74
CA PRO A 625 -8.11 16.79 15.71
C PRO A 625 -6.77 16.19 15.23
N ASN A 626 -5.96 15.78 16.20
CA ASN A 626 -4.69 15.11 15.86
C ASN A 626 -4.96 13.64 15.50
N ALA A 627 -4.86 13.32 14.22
CA ALA A 627 -5.00 11.99 13.66
C ALA A 627 -3.78 11.08 13.87
N GLY A 628 -2.79 11.51 14.66
CA GLY A 628 -1.50 10.83 14.66
C GLY A 628 -0.78 10.99 13.32
N SER A 629 0.37 10.36 13.15
CA SER A 629 1.18 10.51 11.93
C SER A 629 1.66 9.17 11.35
N ASN A 630 1.17 8.02 11.86
CA ASN A 630 1.65 6.72 11.41
C ASN A 630 0.61 6.00 10.54
N PHE A 631 -0.26 5.17 11.12
CA PHE A 631 -1.24 4.38 10.38
C PHE A 631 -2.66 4.58 10.93
N VAL A 632 -3.66 4.27 10.14
CA VAL A 632 -5.08 4.37 10.50
C VAL A 632 -5.86 3.18 9.96
N ILE A 633 -6.99 2.85 10.61
CA ILE A 633 -7.78 1.67 10.29
C ILE A 633 -9.27 1.92 10.65
N TYR A 634 -10.20 1.40 9.88
CA TYR A 634 -11.62 1.31 10.28
C TYR A 634 -11.79 0.11 11.20
N TRP A 635 -12.00 0.36 12.51
CA TRP A 635 -11.99 -0.73 13.49
C TRP A 635 -13.27 -0.85 14.30
N ASP A 636 -13.74 0.20 14.94
CA ASP A 636 -14.87 0.12 15.86
C ASP A 636 -16.25 0.26 15.16
N ALA A 637 -17.30 0.62 15.90
CA ALA A 637 -18.66 0.59 15.37
C ALA A 637 -19.06 1.81 14.56
N ASP A 638 -18.24 2.86 14.53
CA ASP A 638 -18.52 4.11 13.81
C ASP A 638 -17.70 4.23 12.49
N GLU A 639 -17.82 5.33 11.78
CA GLU A 639 -17.17 5.58 10.49
C GLU A 639 -15.89 6.41 10.61
N TRP A 640 -15.40 6.65 11.84
CA TRP A 640 -14.11 7.28 12.07
C TRP A 640 -13.01 6.21 12.06
N ARG A 641 -11.83 6.59 11.53
CA ARG A 641 -10.67 5.71 11.62
C ARG A 641 -9.98 5.83 12.97
N GLU A 642 -9.53 4.72 13.49
CA GLU A 642 -8.67 4.60 14.66
C GLU A 642 -7.21 4.71 14.28
N LEU A 643 -6.38 5.08 15.26
CA LEU A 643 -4.94 5.16 15.10
C LEU A 643 -4.30 3.78 15.28
N GLU A 644 -3.49 3.38 14.32
CA GLU A 644 -2.63 2.20 14.42
C GLU A 644 -1.17 2.65 14.56
N ASN A 645 -0.47 2.09 15.54
CA ASN A 645 0.97 2.31 15.71
C ASN A 645 1.62 1.10 16.37
N GLY A 646 2.60 0.53 15.69
CA GLY A 646 3.28 -0.67 16.16
C GLY A 646 2.39 -1.90 16.14
N THR A 647 1.92 -2.34 17.31
CA THR A 647 1.02 -3.49 17.46
C THR A 647 -0.20 -3.11 18.32
N SER A 648 -0.67 -1.88 18.17
CA SER A 648 -1.81 -1.38 18.93
C SER A 648 -2.72 -0.50 18.10
N ILE A 649 -4.03 -0.65 18.29
CA ILE A 649 -5.08 0.20 17.77
C ILE A 649 -5.66 1.03 18.90
N THR A 650 -5.76 2.35 18.72
CA THR A 650 -6.24 3.29 19.73
C THR A 650 -7.22 4.29 19.13
N LYS A 651 -8.27 4.65 19.87
CA LYS A 651 -9.20 5.69 19.44
C LYS A 651 -8.62 7.09 19.71
N VAL A 652 -8.85 8.03 18.79
CA VAL A 652 -8.44 9.43 18.98
C VAL A 652 -9.11 10.01 20.22
N GLY A 653 -8.29 10.43 21.21
CA GLY A 653 -8.79 10.92 22.50
C GLY A 653 -9.40 9.84 23.39
N GLY A 654 -9.27 8.56 23.01
CA GLY A 654 -9.82 7.40 23.72
C GLY A 654 -8.74 6.43 24.21
N GLY A 655 -9.19 5.23 24.59
CA GLY A 655 -8.34 4.13 25.06
C GLY A 655 -7.81 3.24 23.95
N THR A 656 -7.04 2.22 24.33
CA THR A 656 -6.60 1.15 23.47
C THR A 656 -7.76 0.20 23.18
N LEU A 657 -8.02 -0.05 21.90
CA LEU A 657 -9.06 -0.98 21.41
C LEU A 657 -8.50 -2.38 21.21
N LEU A 658 -7.30 -2.47 20.66
CA LEU A 658 -6.57 -3.72 20.46
C LEU A 658 -5.09 -3.51 20.74
N SER A 659 -4.44 -4.54 21.31
CA SER A 659 -2.99 -4.61 21.45
C SER A 659 -2.52 -6.06 21.42
N CYS A 660 -1.43 -6.33 20.71
CA CYS A 660 -0.80 -7.64 20.65
C CYS A 660 0.62 -7.58 21.21
N ALA A 661 0.82 -8.10 22.42
CA ALA A 661 2.13 -8.13 23.06
C ALA A 661 3.11 -9.12 22.44
N GLU A 662 2.61 -10.21 21.84
CA GLU A 662 3.42 -11.23 21.18
C GLU A 662 3.71 -10.91 19.70
N CYS A 663 3.09 -9.85 19.15
CA CYS A 663 3.31 -9.42 17.80
C CYS A 663 4.50 -8.47 17.67
N ALA A 664 4.93 -8.24 16.44
CA ALA A 664 5.90 -7.23 16.09
C ALA A 664 5.46 -6.50 14.81
N SER A 665 5.71 -5.21 14.78
CA SER A 665 5.55 -4.38 13.59
C SER A 665 6.67 -4.63 12.57
N CYS A 666 6.48 -4.08 11.38
CA CYS A 666 7.45 -4.11 10.29
C CYS A 666 8.18 -2.75 10.16
N ASN A 667 9.18 -2.68 9.30
CA ASN A 667 9.83 -1.46 8.82
C ASN A 667 10.48 -0.58 9.91
N GLY A 668 10.95 -1.20 10.99
CA GLY A 668 11.76 -0.56 12.03
C GLY A 668 11.05 0.65 12.67
N THR A 669 11.63 1.84 12.55
CA THR A 669 11.08 3.08 13.13
C THR A 669 9.76 3.52 12.53
N LYS A 670 9.36 2.99 11.37
CA LYS A 670 8.05 3.26 10.77
C LYS A 670 6.93 2.54 11.51
N SER A 671 7.24 1.38 12.15
CA SER A 671 6.32 0.62 13.01
C SER A 671 4.98 0.32 12.35
N THR A 672 5.03 -0.14 11.08
CA THR A 672 3.85 -0.42 10.26
C THR A 672 3.36 -1.85 10.45
N PRO A 673 2.09 -2.18 10.16
CA PRO A 673 1.63 -3.56 10.10
C PRO A 673 2.32 -4.32 8.96
N THR A 674 2.10 -5.63 8.88
CA THR A 674 2.41 -6.44 7.71
C THR A 674 1.47 -6.11 6.56
N LEU A 675 0.19 -5.87 6.87
CA LEU A 675 -0.88 -5.47 5.95
C LEU A 675 -2.07 -4.95 6.75
N SER A 676 -2.80 -3.97 6.21
CA SER A 676 -4.09 -3.51 6.70
C SER A 676 -5.08 -3.39 5.54
N ALA A 677 -6.16 -4.18 5.54
CA ALA A 677 -7.16 -4.16 4.47
C ALA A 677 -8.47 -4.83 4.91
N ASP A 678 -9.57 -4.57 4.18
CA ASP A 678 -10.83 -5.31 4.28
C ASP A 678 -10.67 -6.73 3.69
N LEU A 679 -10.16 -7.65 4.51
CA LEU A 679 -9.84 -9.03 4.10
C LEU A 679 -10.99 -10.00 4.36
N LEU A 680 -11.83 -9.75 5.36
CA LEU A 680 -12.85 -10.67 5.87
C LEU A 680 -14.03 -9.89 6.47
N GLY A 681 -15.13 -10.55 6.75
CA GLY A 681 -16.21 -9.95 7.53
C GLY A 681 -16.95 -8.82 6.82
N ASP A 682 -17.24 -7.77 7.54
CA ASP A 682 -17.91 -6.58 6.98
C ASP A 682 -16.89 -5.59 6.36
N TRP A 683 -17.32 -4.40 6.03
CA TRP A 683 -16.49 -3.38 5.34
C TRP A 683 -15.31 -2.84 6.15
N ARG A 684 -15.22 -3.17 7.45
CA ARG A 684 -14.11 -2.71 8.29
C ARG A 684 -12.87 -3.54 8.02
N GLU A 685 -11.72 -2.92 8.25
CA GLU A 685 -10.43 -3.48 7.88
C GLU A 685 -9.92 -4.48 8.91
N GLU A 686 -9.23 -5.51 8.46
CA GLU A 686 -8.39 -6.38 9.27
C GLU A 686 -6.98 -5.84 9.37
N ILE A 687 -6.33 -6.12 10.51
CA ILE A 687 -4.91 -5.84 10.71
C ILE A 687 -4.12 -7.14 10.76
N VAL A 688 -3.06 -7.21 9.98
CA VAL A 688 -2.16 -8.36 9.92
C VAL A 688 -0.84 -7.98 10.59
N TRP A 689 -0.55 -8.64 11.71
CA TRP A 689 0.75 -8.54 12.37
C TRP A 689 1.46 -9.88 12.37
N ARG A 690 2.79 -9.86 12.18
CA ARG A 690 3.62 -11.04 12.42
C ARG A 690 3.78 -11.29 13.92
N GLU A 691 3.89 -12.53 14.35
CA GLU A 691 4.40 -12.82 15.68
C GLU A 691 5.89 -12.44 15.79
N SER A 692 6.33 -12.02 16.96
CA SER A 692 7.74 -11.71 17.24
C SER A 692 8.67 -12.90 16.96
N SER A 693 8.15 -14.12 17.10
CA SER A 693 8.82 -15.38 16.78
C SER A 693 8.89 -15.68 15.27
N ASN A 694 8.14 -14.96 14.44
CA ASN A 694 7.86 -15.28 13.04
C ASN A 694 7.19 -16.66 12.82
N ALA A 695 6.58 -17.27 13.84
CA ALA A 695 5.92 -18.56 13.69
C ALA A 695 4.57 -18.43 12.99
N ASN A 696 3.90 -17.30 13.11
CA ASN A 696 2.58 -17.05 12.53
C ASN A 696 2.44 -15.60 12.07
N LEU A 697 1.54 -15.39 11.08
CA LEU A 697 0.81 -14.14 10.94
C LEU A 697 -0.49 -14.24 11.74
N ARG A 698 -0.89 -13.15 12.37
CA ARG A 698 -2.19 -13.02 13.03
C ARG A 698 -3.02 -11.97 12.31
N ILE A 699 -4.14 -12.39 11.76
CA ILE A 699 -5.13 -11.53 11.10
C ILE A 699 -6.22 -11.24 12.12
N TYR A 700 -6.21 -10.05 12.71
CA TYR A 700 -7.22 -9.62 13.67
C TYR A 700 -8.38 -8.99 12.91
N THR A 701 -9.60 -9.37 13.31
CA THR A 701 -10.84 -8.74 12.85
C THR A 701 -11.55 -8.06 14.01
N THR A 702 -12.34 -7.04 13.73
CA THR A 702 -13.18 -6.42 14.77
C THR A 702 -14.34 -7.33 15.17
N THR A 703 -14.83 -7.17 16.40
CA THR A 703 -16.02 -7.86 16.90
C THR A 703 -17.08 -6.90 17.44
N GLU A 704 -16.90 -5.62 17.19
CA GLU A 704 -17.86 -4.58 17.51
C GLU A 704 -19.05 -4.65 16.55
N VAL A 705 -20.27 -4.57 17.08
CA VAL A 705 -21.48 -4.57 16.24
C VAL A 705 -21.72 -3.16 15.72
N THR A 706 -21.73 -3.00 14.39
CA THR A 706 -22.11 -1.73 13.76
C THR A 706 -23.43 -1.87 13.01
N LYS A 707 -24.17 -0.76 12.89
CA LYS A 707 -25.35 -0.64 12.02
C LYS A 707 -25.05 0.02 10.70
N ARG A 708 -23.81 0.47 10.51
CA ARG A 708 -23.38 1.00 9.24
C ARG A 708 -23.13 -0.16 8.27
N ARG A 709 -23.75 -0.07 7.09
CA ARG A 709 -23.58 -1.04 6.02
C ARG A 709 -22.98 -0.34 4.81
N ILE A 710 -21.82 -0.83 4.39
CA ILE A 710 -21.09 -0.41 3.21
C ILE A 710 -20.71 -1.70 2.46
N TYR A 711 -20.61 -1.66 1.15
CA TYR A 711 -20.05 -2.79 0.39
C TYR A 711 -18.55 -2.92 0.70
N THR A 712 -18.00 -4.12 0.52
CA THR A 712 -16.57 -4.37 0.76
C THR A 712 -15.72 -3.33 0.06
N LEU A 713 -14.80 -2.73 0.81
CA LEU A 713 -13.89 -1.72 0.27
C LEU A 713 -13.00 -2.31 -0.85
N MET A 714 -12.81 -3.62 -0.86
CA MET A 714 -12.11 -4.32 -1.94
C MET A 714 -12.84 -4.24 -3.30
N HIS A 715 -14.11 -3.81 -3.32
CA HIS A 715 -14.85 -3.48 -4.54
C HIS A 715 -14.88 -1.97 -4.88
N ASP A 716 -14.08 -1.16 -4.21
CA ASP A 716 -13.71 0.19 -4.65
C ASP A 716 -12.39 0.13 -5.40
N PRO A 717 -12.32 0.51 -6.70
CA PRO A 717 -11.09 0.37 -7.49
C PRO A 717 -9.93 1.19 -6.95
N THR A 718 -10.18 2.34 -6.31
CA THR A 718 -9.14 3.16 -5.69
C THR A 718 -8.58 2.49 -4.44
N TYR A 719 -9.46 2.04 -3.54
CA TYR A 719 -9.05 1.33 -2.33
C TYR A 719 -8.25 0.07 -2.65
N ARG A 720 -8.79 -0.77 -3.57
CA ARG A 720 -8.13 -2.05 -3.92
C ARG A 720 -6.74 -1.86 -4.53
N ALA A 721 -6.57 -0.84 -5.37
CA ALA A 721 -5.26 -0.46 -5.90
C ALA A 721 -4.32 0.03 -4.77
N GLN A 722 -4.82 0.87 -3.86
CA GLN A 722 -4.03 1.40 -2.75
C GLN A 722 -3.64 0.32 -1.73
N VAL A 723 -4.47 -0.68 -1.46
CA VAL A 723 -4.10 -1.87 -0.68
C VAL A 723 -2.84 -2.54 -1.27
N ASN A 724 -2.73 -2.62 -2.59
CA ASN A 724 -1.54 -3.19 -3.21
C ASN A 724 -0.32 -2.25 -3.12
N PHE A 725 -0.52 -0.93 -3.15
CA PHE A 725 0.58 0.04 -2.96
C PHE A 725 1.04 0.17 -1.51
N GLU A 726 0.27 -0.32 -0.52
CA GLU A 726 0.61 -0.24 0.90
C GLU A 726 2.03 -0.75 1.20
N GLN A 727 2.44 -1.86 0.58
CA GLN A 727 3.76 -2.46 0.77
C GLN A 727 4.92 -1.65 0.15
N SER A 728 4.65 -0.53 -0.51
CA SER A 728 5.69 0.27 -1.15
C SER A 728 6.48 1.09 -0.13
N ALA A 729 7.77 0.85 -0.07
CA ALA A 729 8.80 1.59 0.68
C ALA A 729 8.41 1.94 2.13
N TYR A 730 7.68 3.03 2.38
CA TYR A 730 7.35 3.49 3.73
C TYR A 730 5.90 3.23 4.14
N ASN A 731 5.23 2.30 3.54
CA ASN A 731 3.88 1.84 3.83
C ASN A 731 2.89 2.95 4.22
N GLN A 732 1.81 3.05 3.48
CA GLN A 732 0.73 4.01 3.73
C GLN A 732 -0.61 3.26 3.75
N PRO A 733 -1.55 3.59 4.64
CA PRO A 733 -2.85 2.92 4.64
C PRO A 733 -3.65 3.22 3.37
N PRO A 734 -4.47 2.28 2.91
CA PRO A 734 -5.32 2.49 1.75
C PRO A 734 -6.51 3.40 2.07
N HIS A 735 -7.01 4.11 1.05
CA HIS A 735 -8.20 4.96 1.10
C HIS A 735 -9.15 4.64 -0.05
N THR A 736 -10.44 4.83 0.20
CA THR A 736 -11.46 4.78 -0.86
C THR A 736 -11.36 5.99 -1.81
N GLY A 737 -11.87 5.85 -3.02
CA GLY A 737 -12.04 6.95 -3.98
C GLY A 737 -13.11 7.97 -3.56
N TRP A 738 -13.75 7.76 -2.43
CA TRP A 738 -14.84 8.58 -1.88
C TRP A 738 -14.73 8.59 -0.35
N ARG A 739 -15.35 9.58 0.26
CA ARG A 739 -15.29 9.84 1.70
C ARG A 739 -16.11 8.83 2.51
N ILE A 740 -15.54 8.24 3.55
CA ILE A 740 -16.28 7.54 4.62
C ILE A 740 -16.23 8.40 5.89
N ALA A 741 -17.38 8.83 6.34
CA ALA A 741 -17.57 9.62 7.56
C ALA A 741 -19.05 9.59 7.98
N PRO A 742 -19.43 9.83 9.24
CA PRO A 742 -20.82 9.70 9.74
C PRO A 742 -21.87 10.50 8.98
N ASN A 743 -21.51 11.66 8.44
CA ASN A 743 -22.42 12.51 7.67
C ASN A 743 -22.09 12.50 6.17
N MET A 744 -21.53 11.41 5.67
CA MET A 744 -21.30 11.24 4.25
C MET A 744 -22.62 11.06 3.49
N ASP A 745 -22.64 11.39 2.21
CA ASP A 745 -23.65 10.93 1.28
C ASP A 745 -23.67 9.39 1.21
N ALA A 746 -24.70 8.82 0.60
CA ALA A 746 -24.69 7.38 0.33
C ALA A 746 -23.44 7.01 -0.48
N PRO A 747 -22.81 5.82 -0.24
CA PRO A 747 -21.70 5.36 -1.06
C PRO A 747 -22.04 5.43 -2.55
N PRO A 748 -21.10 5.72 -3.44
CA PRO A 748 -21.34 5.62 -4.87
C PRO A 748 -21.69 4.19 -5.26
N VAL A 749 -22.53 4.01 -6.27
CA VAL A 749 -22.77 2.68 -6.85
C VAL A 749 -21.51 2.28 -7.61
N PRO A 750 -20.86 1.16 -7.25
CA PRO A 750 -19.64 0.74 -7.92
C PRO A 750 -19.87 0.41 -9.39
N ASP A 751 -19.07 0.96 -10.29
CA ASP A 751 -19.09 0.66 -11.72
C ASP A 751 -18.14 -0.49 -12.03
N ILE A 752 -18.51 -1.69 -11.58
CA ILE A 752 -17.64 -2.88 -11.56
C ILE A 752 -18.27 -4.09 -12.23
N PHE A 753 -17.42 -4.99 -12.69
CA PHE A 753 -17.77 -6.39 -12.98
C PHE A 753 -16.80 -7.32 -12.26
N LEU A 754 -17.28 -8.51 -11.88
CA LEU A 754 -16.52 -9.51 -11.10
C LEU A 754 -15.98 -10.61 -12.01
N LYS A 755 -14.72 -10.97 -11.80
CA LYS A 755 -14.01 -12.03 -12.52
C LYS A 755 -13.48 -13.11 -11.56
#